data_c20e8e560ba84aef0a4bd1181ed67b63
#
_entry.id   c20e8e560ba84aef0a4bd1181ed67b63
#
_cell.length_a   1.000
_cell.length_b   1.000
_cell.length_c   1.000
_cell.angle_alpha   90.00
_cell.angle_beta   90.00
_cell.angle_gamma   90.00
#
_symmetry.space_group_name_H-M   'P 1'
#
loop_
_entity.id
_entity.type
_entity.pdbx_description
1 polymer ?
#
loop_
_entity_poly.entity_id
_entity_poly.type
_entity_poly.pdbx_seq_one_letter_code
_entity_poly.pdbx_strand_id
1 'polypeptide(L)'
;MAERSFTEEVKKLRAGAGETFKGEGILAITKALLQSGVSYVGGYQGSPISHLMDVLNDAQDILGELGVHFEASGSEATAAAMLSASVNYPLRGAVTWKSTVGTNVASDALSNLASSGVTGGAMVIVGEDYGEGSSIMQERSYAFAMKAQMWLLDPRPNLTSIVDMVEKGFELSEASNTPIFYMMRIRGCHVTGEFTARDNLPPSFNSDNPVTPQREPEKIILPPFVYEQEREKIAKRLPEAIEFIKREKLNELFLGKHQGLGIITCGGSYNSVIRALQRQGLATVHGDTDIPIYCLNVAYPLVPDELVAFCAGKEQVLVLEEGQPEYIEQGIQTELRRADVQTRLYGKDVMPMAGEYTGQVMLEGITRFVLASKQTTVPLALSLDEVLALETPLNDDDIALLMEELPPRPAGLCTGCPERPIFSAVKQVQEELGPFHISSDIGCHSFATAAPFNLGNTIMGYGLSLASSSGMRHTLPHKAISIMGDGGFWHNGLSSGVTSAVFNGHDGLLVIIDNGYSAATGGQDIPSLVEPNLIASTIDSEAPKRHDWQSIEDACKGAGVKWIRTISSYNIEVMKNTLRAALTTKAPGLKVIIAEGECMLNRQRRVKPLLKKAISDGARVDRARFYVDPQTCTGDHGCVRLSGCPSLTIKENPDPLRVDPVSYVDNSCVGCGVCGTNVHSAVLCPSFSRIDLVYNPSRFDAVKSQWRQRFSQWWRRRDVARQMESRL
;
A
#
# COMPACT_ATOMS: atom_id res chain seq x y z
N MET A 1 15.70 -2.50 3.76
CA MET A 1 16.12 -1.86 2.50
C MET A 1 16.06 -0.36 2.75
N ALA A 2 16.96 0.44 2.17
CA ALA A 2 16.77 1.89 2.18
C ALA A 2 15.51 2.20 1.36
N GLU A 3 14.78 3.24 1.70
CA GLU A 3 13.71 3.75 0.86
C GLU A 3 14.30 4.14 -0.48
N ARG A 4 13.61 3.84 -1.55
CA ARG A 4 14.04 4.22 -2.87
C ARG A 4 13.81 5.72 -3.02
N SER A 5 14.86 6.48 -3.29
CA SER A 5 14.73 7.88 -3.72
C SER A 5 14.66 7.90 -5.23
N PHE A 6 13.80 8.73 -5.77
CA PHE A 6 13.65 8.93 -7.20
C PHE A 6 14.41 10.17 -7.71
N THR A 7 15.11 10.90 -6.85
CA THR A 7 15.80 12.16 -7.17
C THR A 7 16.72 12.09 -8.40
N GLU A 8 17.41 10.96 -8.58
CA GLU A 8 18.23 10.76 -9.80
C GLU A 8 17.39 10.29 -11.00
N GLU A 9 16.36 9.50 -10.75
CA GLU A 9 15.54 8.90 -11.79
C GLU A 9 14.59 9.92 -12.44
N VAL A 10 14.07 10.88 -11.66
CA VAL A 10 13.19 11.94 -12.19
C VAL A 10 13.88 12.83 -13.22
N LYS A 11 15.22 12.91 -13.23
CA LYS A 11 15.96 13.63 -14.27
C LYS A 11 15.66 13.11 -15.68
N LYS A 12 15.32 11.82 -15.79
CA LYS A 12 14.93 11.19 -17.07
C LYS A 12 13.60 11.74 -17.62
N LEU A 13 12.74 12.34 -16.77
CA LEU A 13 11.49 12.97 -17.19
C LEU A 13 11.71 14.16 -18.14
N ARG A 14 12.94 14.70 -18.19
CA ARG A 14 13.34 15.77 -19.14
C ARG A 14 13.61 15.27 -20.56
N ALA A 15 13.59 13.96 -20.81
CA ALA A 15 13.80 13.40 -22.14
C ALA A 15 12.83 14.04 -23.15
N GLY A 16 13.37 14.52 -24.28
CA GLY A 16 12.65 15.19 -25.36
C GLY A 16 12.25 14.26 -26.50
N ALA A 17 11.66 14.83 -27.54
CA ALA A 17 11.20 14.08 -28.71
C ALA A 17 12.32 13.28 -29.38
N GLY A 18 12.07 11.98 -29.60
CA GLY A 18 13.01 11.07 -30.25
C GLY A 18 14.06 10.45 -29.31
N GLU A 19 14.17 10.90 -28.08
CA GLU A 19 15.06 10.28 -27.08
C GLU A 19 14.48 9.00 -26.52
N THR A 20 15.33 8.04 -26.20
CA THR A 20 14.91 6.79 -25.54
C THR A 20 14.78 6.99 -24.05
N PHE A 21 13.56 6.89 -23.55
CA PHE A 21 13.30 6.84 -22.13
C PHE A 21 13.46 5.40 -21.60
N LYS A 22 14.20 5.24 -20.50
CA LYS A 22 14.37 3.93 -19.82
C LYS A 22 14.02 4.07 -18.35
N GLY A 23 13.06 3.25 -17.87
CA GLY A 23 12.60 3.34 -16.49
C GLY A 23 11.59 2.29 -16.12
N GLU A 24 10.93 2.53 -15.01
CA GLU A 24 9.77 1.76 -14.53
C GLU A 24 8.45 2.35 -15.00
N GLY A 25 7.38 1.54 -14.90
CA GLY A 25 6.03 1.93 -15.26
C GLY A 25 5.57 3.22 -14.57
N ILE A 26 5.87 3.40 -13.29
CA ILE A 26 5.52 4.61 -12.53
C ILE A 26 6.20 5.87 -13.10
N LEU A 27 7.48 5.79 -13.45
CA LEU A 27 8.19 6.89 -14.10
C LEU A 27 7.66 7.16 -15.51
N ALA A 28 7.30 6.08 -16.24
CA ALA A 28 6.73 6.20 -17.58
C ALA A 28 5.35 6.90 -17.55
N ILE A 29 4.49 6.59 -16.56
CA ILE A 29 3.23 7.31 -16.36
C ILE A 29 3.48 8.80 -16.10
N THR A 30 4.40 9.13 -15.20
CA THR A 30 4.74 10.55 -14.94
C THR A 30 5.20 11.25 -16.20
N LYS A 31 6.06 10.60 -16.99
CA LYS A 31 6.48 11.15 -18.29
C LYS A 31 5.31 11.34 -19.25
N ALA A 32 4.38 10.38 -19.32
CA ALA A 32 3.19 10.48 -20.16
C ALA A 32 2.25 11.62 -19.75
N LEU A 33 2.08 11.87 -18.44
CA LEU A 33 1.34 13.02 -17.93
C LEU A 33 1.95 14.33 -18.41
N LEU A 34 3.28 14.47 -18.32
CA LEU A 34 3.99 15.66 -18.79
C LEU A 34 3.90 15.82 -20.33
N GLN A 35 3.98 14.74 -21.08
CA GLN A 35 3.80 14.78 -22.55
C GLN A 35 2.37 15.13 -22.96
N SER A 36 1.40 14.87 -22.09
CA SER A 36 0.00 15.18 -22.31
C SER A 36 -0.39 16.62 -21.96
N GLY A 37 0.52 17.44 -21.45
CA GLY A 37 0.23 18.83 -21.07
C GLY A 37 -0.72 18.94 -19.89
N VAL A 38 -0.55 18.08 -18.89
CA VAL A 38 -1.35 18.09 -17.65
C VAL A 38 -1.18 19.42 -16.92
N SER A 39 -2.27 20.01 -16.44
CA SER A 39 -2.27 21.29 -15.73
C SER A 39 -2.07 21.13 -14.22
N TYR A 40 -2.56 20.03 -13.66
CA TYR A 40 -2.44 19.72 -12.24
C TYR A 40 -2.41 18.22 -12.01
N VAL A 41 -1.64 17.85 -11.01
CA VAL A 41 -1.49 16.46 -10.56
C VAL A 41 -1.52 16.39 -9.04
N GLY A 42 -1.98 15.29 -8.48
CA GLY A 42 -1.98 15.11 -7.04
C GLY A 42 -2.49 13.74 -6.64
N GLY A 43 -2.84 13.58 -5.36
CA GLY A 43 -3.39 12.33 -4.90
C GLY A 43 -3.14 12.06 -3.43
N TYR A 44 -3.45 10.83 -3.04
CA TYR A 44 -3.17 10.28 -1.72
C TYR A 44 -2.41 8.96 -1.86
N GLN A 45 -1.32 8.80 -1.14
CA GLN A 45 -0.47 7.63 -1.30
C GLN A 45 -1.16 6.32 -0.90
N GLY A 46 -0.91 5.27 -1.65
CA GLY A 46 -1.41 3.92 -1.36
C GLY A 46 -0.73 2.87 -2.24
N SER A 47 -0.22 1.81 -1.62
CA SER A 47 0.39 0.70 -2.36
C SER A 47 -0.67 -0.05 -3.19
N PRO A 48 -0.38 -0.46 -4.46
CA PRO A 48 0.94 -0.55 -5.12
C PRO A 48 1.39 0.72 -5.85
N ILE A 49 0.57 1.79 -5.94
CA ILE A 49 0.85 2.98 -6.73
C ILE A 49 1.55 4.11 -5.92
N SER A 50 1.87 3.91 -4.65
CA SER A 50 2.41 4.95 -3.75
C SER A 50 3.62 5.69 -4.33
N HIS A 51 4.52 4.99 -5.02
CA HIS A 51 5.70 5.60 -5.62
C HIS A 51 5.39 6.65 -6.71
N LEU A 52 4.16 6.68 -7.25
CA LEU A 52 3.79 7.76 -8.18
C LEU A 52 3.78 9.12 -7.47
N MET A 53 3.29 9.16 -6.22
CA MET A 53 3.34 10.38 -5.41
C MET A 53 4.79 10.75 -5.05
N ASP A 54 5.65 9.76 -4.77
CA ASP A 54 7.07 10.01 -4.50
C ASP A 54 7.77 10.59 -5.73
N VAL A 55 7.51 10.04 -6.93
CA VAL A 55 8.05 10.56 -8.19
C VAL A 55 7.57 11.97 -8.47
N LEU A 56 6.26 12.26 -8.30
CA LEU A 56 5.70 13.59 -8.50
C LEU A 56 6.31 14.60 -7.53
N ASN A 57 6.53 14.19 -6.28
CA ASN A 57 7.17 15.02 -5.29
C ASN A 57 8.65 15.29 -5.62
N ASP A 58 9.42 14.28 -5.99
CA ASP A 58 10.84 14.46 -6.36
C ASP A 58 10.99 15.22 -7.69
N ALA A 59 9.93 15.29 -8.50
CA ALA A 59 9.89 16.02 -9.78
C ALA A 59 9.38 17.48 -9.67
N GLN A 60 9.17 18.03 -8.46
CA GLN A 60 8.56 19.36 -8.27
C GLN A 60 9.26 20.48 -9.07
N ASP A 61 10.59 20.43 -9.22
CA ASP A 61 11.32 21.41 -10.03
C ASP A 61 10.87 21.35 -11.49
N ILE A 62 10.73 20.14 -12.06
CA ILE A 62 10.28 19.93 -13.44
C ILE A 62 8.81 20.35 -13.59
N LEU A 63 7.97 20.02 -12.64
CA LEU A 63 6.55 20.42 -12.63
C LEU A 63 6.42 21.95 -12.56
N GLY A 64 7.21 22.60 -11.70
CA GLY A 64 7.23 24.08 -11.55
C GLY A 64 7.73 24.77 -12.82
N GLU A 65 8.80 24.28 -13.47
CA GLU A 65 9.30 24.81 -14.75
C GLU A 65 8.25 24.73 -15.87
N LEU A 66 7.43 23.69 -15.86
CA LEU A 66 6.35 23.50 -16.85
C LEU A 66 5.07 24.25 -16.47
N GLY A 67 4.94 24.77 -15.24
CA GLY A 67 3.74 25.40 -14.74
C GLY A 67 2.64 24.40 -14.34
N VAL A 68 3.01 23.15 -13.99
CA VAL A 68 2.10 22.11 -13.51
C VAL A 68 1.93 22.22 -12.00
N HIS A 69 0.70 22.34 -11.53
CA HIS A 69 0.39 22.36 -10.10
C HIS A 69 0.46 20.94 -9.52
N PHE A 70 1.18 20.78 -8.39
CA PHE A 70 1.22 19.53 -7.62
C PHE A 70 0.64 19.70 -6.23
N GLU A 71 -0.20 18.76 -5.80
CA GLU A 71 -0.78 18.74 -4.46
C GLU A 71 -0.82 17.33 -3.86
N ALA A 72 -0.20 17.19 -2.69
CA ALA A 72 -0.42 16.02 -1.82
C ALA A 72 -1.69 16.26 -1.01
N SER A 73 -2.74 15.55 -1.34
CA SER A 73 -4.07 15.74 -0.74
C SER A 73 -4.16 15.12 0.65
N GLY A 74 -5.01 15.68 1.52
CA GLY A 74 -5.26 15.14 2.86
C GLY A 74 -6.10 13.86 2.87
N SER A 75 -6.81 13.57 1.77
CA SER A 75 -7.57 12.34 1.52
C SER A 75 -7.86 12.18 0.03
N GLU A 76 -8.28 10.99 -0.37
CA GLU A 76 -8.66 10.70 -1.75
C GLU A 76 -9.91 11.47 -2.17
N ALA A 77 -10.83 11.75 -1.25
CA ALA A 77 -12.00 12.59 -1.52
C ALA A 77 -11.58 14.02 -1.90
N THR A 78 -10.56 14.58 -1.23
CA THR A 78 -9.99 15.89 -1.56
C THR A 78 -9.31 15.87 -2.92
N ALA A 79 -8.53 14.81 -3.20
CA ALA A 79 -7.91 14.61 -4.52
C ALA A 79 -8.94 14.50 -5.64
N ALA A 80 -10.01 13.73 -5.45
CA ALA A 80 -11.10 13.61 -6.42
C ALA A 80 -11.80 14.95 -6.66
N ALA A 81 -12.02 15.72 -5.59
CA ALA A 81 -12.65 17.05 -5.70
C ALA A 81 -11.77 18.04 -6.49
N MET A 82 -10.44 17.91 -6.45
CA MET A 82 -9.53 18.73 -7.25
C MET A 82 -9.79 18.57 -8.77
N LEU A 83 -10.26 17.39 -9.24
CA LEU A 83 -10.62 17.17 -10.64
C LEU A 83 -11.78 18.04 -11.11
N SER A 84 -12.51 18.72 -10.21
CA SER A 84 -13.55 19.68 -10.58
C SER A 84 -13.02 20.83 -11.45
N ALA A 85 -11.72 21.11 -11.43
CA ALA A 85 -11.08 22.07 -12.32
C ALA A 85 -11.27 21.72 -13.80
N SER A 86 -11.34 20.43 -14.14
CA SER A 86 -11.59 19.95 -15.51
C SER A 86 -13.07 19.99 -15.90
N VAL A 87 -14.01 20.26 -14.99
CA VAL A 87 -15.46 20.31 -15.32
C VAL A 87 -15.79 21.47 -16.26
N ASN A 88 -15.40 22.69 -15.88
CA ASN A 88 -15.74 23.89 -16.61
C ASN A 88 -14.62 24.40 -17.54
N TYR A 89 -13.40 23.90 -17.35
CA TYR A 89 -12.23 24.41 -18.04
C TYR A 89 -11.51 23.31 -18.82
N PRO A 90 -10.90 23.62 -19.98
CA PRO A 90 -10.13 22.66 -20.77
C PRO A 90 -8.75 22.40 -20.12
N LEU A 91 -8.74 22.02 -18.85
CA LEU A 91 -7.56 21.70 -18.07
C LEU A 91 -7.47 20.18 -17.92
N ARG A 92 -6.38 19.57 -18.36
CA ARG A 92 -6.08 18.17 -18.08
C ARG A 92 -5.59 18.01 -16.65
N GLY A 93 -6.20 17.11 -15.91
CA GLY A 93 -5.84 16.82 -14.52
C GLY A 93 -5.74 15.33 -14.23
N ALA A 94 -4.80 14.95 -13.37
CA ALA A 94 -4.65 13.57 -12.94
C ALA A 94 -4.48 13.48 -11.43
N VAL A 95 -5.16 12.49 -10.82
CA VAL A 95 -4.99 12.17 -9.40
C VAL A 95 -4.72 10.68 -9.22
N THR A 96 -4.08 10.29 -8.12
CA THR A 96 -3.73 8.91 -7.87
C THR A 96 -4.01 8.48 -6.44
N TRP A 97 -4.40 7.20 -6.27
CA TRP A 97 -4.55 6.55 -4.97
C TRP A 97 -4.65 5.02 -5.08
N LYS A 98 -4.66 4.35 -3.93
CA LYS A 98 -4.97 2.92 -3.85
C LYS A 98 -6.47 2.69 -4.03
N SER A 99 -6.85 1.77 -4.93
CA SER A 99 -8.26 1.48 -5.26
C SER A 99 -9.08 1.11 -4.01
N THR A 100 -8.64 0.15 -3.22
CA THR A 100 -9.39 -0.45 -2.11
C THR A 100 -9.92 0.58 -1.09
N VAL A 101 -9.08 1.50 -0.65
CA VAL A 101 -9.48 2.56 0.29
C VAL A 101 -9.93 3.78 -0.47
N GLY A 102 -9.11 4.25 -1.40
CA GLY A 102 -9.26 5.56 -2.01
C GLY A 102 -10.52 5.72 -2.84
N THR A 103 -10.86 4.75 -3.68
CA THR A 103 -12.07 4.83 -4.49
C THR A 103 -13.34 4.79 -3.64
N ASN A 104 -13.32 4.04 -2.53
CA ASN A 104 -14.43 4.04 -1.56
C ASN A 104 -14.57 5.40 -0.87
N VAL A 105 -13.46 6.01 -0.43
CA VAL A 105 -13.46 7.33 0.21
C VAL A 105 -13.87 8.43 -0.77
N ALA A 106 -13.41 8.37 -2.01
CA ALA A 106 -13.69 9.35 -3.05
C ALA A 106 -15.06 9.17 -3.74
N SER A 107 -15.82 8.12 -3.41
CA SER A 107 -17.00 7.68 -4.17
C SER A 107 -18.05 8.77 -4.37
N ASP A 108 -18.29 9.63 -3.38
CA ASP A 108 -19.24 10.74 -3.51
C ASP A 108 -18.73 11.79 -4.52
N ALA A 109 -17.49 12.25 -4.36
CA ALA A 109 -16.89 13.23 -5.27
C ALA A 109 -16.81 12.69 -6.71
N LEU A 110 -16.47 11.40 -6.89
CA LEU A 110 -16.44 10.77 -8.21
C LEU A 110 -17.82 10.66 -8.85
N SER A 111 -18.87 10.35 -8.07
CA SER A 111 -20.25 10.32 -8.57
C SER A 111 -20.69 11.69 -9.06
N ASN A 112 -20.34 12.74 -8.32
CA ASN A 112 -20.60 14.11 -8.69
C ASN A 112 -19.84 14.52 -9.96
N LEU A 113 -18.55 14.22 -10.02
CA LEU A 113 -17.71 14.51 -11.19
C LEU A 113 -18.23 13.81 -12.46
N ALA A 114 -18.60 12.53 -12.34
CA ALA A 114 -19.17 11.77 -13.45
C ALA A 114 -20.53 12.32 -13.92
N SER A 115 -21.36 12.83 -13.01
CA SER A 115 -22.65 13.45 -13.36
C SER A 115 -22.43 14.74 -14.15
N SER A 116 -21.64 15.68 -13.62
CA SER A 116 -21.29 16.93 -14.29
C SER A 116 -20.65 16.70 -15.66
N GLY A 117 -19.83 15.66 -15.75
CA GLY A 117 -18.91 15.47 -16.88
C GLY A 117 -17.78 16.48 -16.87
N VAL A 118 -16.90 16.39 -17.85
CA VAL A 118 -15.69 17.21 -17.93
C VAL A 118 -15.52 17.86 -19.30
N THR A 119 -14.92 19.03 -19.32
CA THR A 119 -14.49 19.73 -20.55
C THR A 119 -13.01 19.41 -20.85
N GLY A 120 -12.19 19.48 -19.84
CA GLY A 120 -10.80 19.02 -19.91
C GLY A 120 -10.67 17.55 -19.53
N GLY A 121 -9.61 16.91 -19.95
CA GLY A 121 -9.37 15.51 -19.62
C GLY A 121 -9.14 15.31 -18.12
N ALA A 122 -9.89 14.39 -17.50
CA ALA A 122 -9.77 14.07 -16.08
C ALA A 122 -9.48 12.58 -15.87
N MET A 123 -8.38 12.28 -15.19
CA MET A 123 -7.88 10.92 -15.01
C MET A 123 -7.68 10.58 -13.53
N VAL A 124 -8.18 9.42 -13.13
CA VAL A 124 -7.94 8.82 -11.81
C VAL A 124 -7.06 7.60 -11.99
N ILE A 125 -5.80 7.69 -11.58
CA ILE A 125 -4.83 6.60 -11.68
C ILE A 125 -4.93 5.77 -10.39
N VAL A 126 -5.50 4.56 -10.49
CA VAL A 126 -5.73 3.69 -9.33
C VAL A 126 -4.77 2.51 -9.31
N GLY A 127 -4.19 2.27 -8.13
CA GLY A 127 -3.40 1.06 -7.89
C GLY A 127 -4.28 -0.07 -7.38
N GLU A 128 -4.27 -1.21 -8.07
CA GLU A 128 -5.04 -2.39 -7.69
C GLU A 128 -4.18 -3.65 -7.68
N ASP A 129 -4.38 -4.51 -6.70
CA ASP A 129 -3.82 -5.85 -6.67
C ASP A 129 -4.83 -6.85 -6.10
N TYR A 130 -4.78 -8.11 -6.58
CA TYR A 130 -5.63 -9.21 -6.14
C TYR A 130 -4.87 -10.25 -5.33
N GLY A 131 -3.55 -10.08 -5.17
CA GLY A 131 -2.68 -10.98 -4.46
C GLY A 131 -2.47 -10.61 -3.00
N GLU A 132 -1.55 -11.32 -2.38
CA GLU A 132 -1.15 -11.13 -0.98
C GLU A 132 -0.20 -9.94 -0.75
N GLY A 133 0.07 -9.15 -1.80
CA GLY A 133 1.14 -8.15 -1.77
C GLY A 133 0.88 -7.01 -0.81
N SER A 134 -0.15 -6.23 -1.05
CA SER A 134 -0.36 -4.98 -0.31
C SER A 134 -1.81 -4.65 -0.01
N SER A 135 -2.77 -5.41 -0.51
CA SER A 135 -4.19 -5.19 -0.25
C SER A 135 -4.69 -6.04 0.91
N ILE A 136 -5.34 -5.40 1.88
CA ILE A 136 -5.99 -6.10 3.00
C ILE A 136 -7.30 -6.75 2.61
N MET A 137 -7.90 -6.30 1.52
CA MET A 137 -9.05 -6.91 0.85
C MET A 137 -8.97 -6.62 -0.65
N GLN A 138 -9.59 -7.46 -1.44
CA GLN A 138 -9.62 -7.28 -2.88
C GLN A 138 -10.65 -6.21 -3.28
N GLU A 139 -10.32 -5.40 -4.27
CA GLU A 139 -11.14 -4.32 -4.77
C GLU A 139 -11.62 -4.63 -6.20
N ARG A 140 -12.56 -3.83 -6.66
CA ARG A 140 -13.17 -4.00 -7.98
C ARG A 140 -13.37 -2.64 -8.64
N SER A 141 -12.28 -2.09 -9.18
CA SER A 141 -12.33 -0.83 -9.92
C SER A 141 -13.33 -0.89 -11.08
N TYR A 142 -13.53 -2.07 -11.68
CA TYR A 142 -14.55 -2.27 -12.69
C TYR A 142 -15.97 -1.96 -12.19
N ALA A 143 -16.32 -2.43 -11.00
CA ALA A 143 -17.63 -2.16 -10.39
C ALA A 143 -17.83 -0.66 -10.10
N PHE A 144 -16.78 0.03 -9.65
CA PHE A 144 -16.84 1.49 -9.49
C PHE A 144 -17.01 2.23 -10.81
N ALA A 145 -16.27 1.80 -11.83
CA ALA A 145 -16.41 2.36 -13.18
C ALA A 145 -17.83 2.22 -13.71
N MET A 146 -18.43 1.05 -13.59
CA MET A 146 -19.82 0.80 -13.96
C MET A 146 -20.80 1.67 -13.15
N LYS A 147 -20.65 1.69 -11.81
CA LYS A 147 -21.52 2.45 -10.90
C LYS A 147 -21.51 3.93 -11.23
N ALA A 148 -20.32 4.51 -11.40
CA ALA A 148 -20.14 5.93 -11.68
C ALA A 148 -20.31 6.28 -13.16
N GLN A 149 -20.29 5.28 -14.05
CA GLN A 149 -20.26 5.44 -15.51
C GLN A 149 -19.06 6.29 -15.97
N MET A 150 -17.88 5.94 -15.40
CA MET A 150 -16.56 6.44 -15.79
C MET A 150 -15.85 5.34 -16.58
N TRP A 151 -15.06 5.70 -17.59
CA TRP A 151 -14.41 4.68 -18.40
C TRP A 151 -13.21 4.09 -17.66
N LEU A 152 -12.94 2.79 -17.85
CA LEU A 152 -11.84 2.09 -17.17
C LEU A 152 -10.82 1.59 -18.20
N LEU A 153 -9.62 2.10 -18.11
CA LEU A 153 -8.46 1.66 -18.87
C LEU A 153 -7.63 0.70 -18.01
N ASP A 154 -7.26 -0.46 -18.58
CA ASP A 154 -6.39 -1.48 -17.97
C ASP A 154 -5.33 -1.89 -19.01
N PRO A 155 -4.29 -1.08 -19.24
CA PRO A 155 -3.34 -1.26 -20.34
C PRO A 155 -2.45 -2.49 -20.16
N ARG A 156 -1.96 -3.02 -21.28
CA ARG A 156 -0.92 -4.06 -21.24
C ARG A 156 0.33 -3.55 -20.50
N PRO A 157 0.95 -4.37 -19.61
CA PRO A 157 2.06 -3.95 -18.79
C PRO A 157 3.40 -3.94 -19.57
N ASN A 158 3.52 -3.01 -20.49
CA ASN A 158 4.76 -2.60 -21.14
C ASN A 158 4.77 -1.07 -21.28
N LEU A 159 5.96 -0.44 -21.29
CA LEU A 159 6.04 1.02 -21.19
C LEU A 159 5.38 1.76 -22.35
N THR A 160 5.48 1.25 -23.55
CA THR A 160 4.86 1.89 -24.74
C THR A 160 3.33 1.93 -24.58
N SER A 161 2.70 0.77 -24.27
CA SER A 161 1.25 0.71 -24.08
C SER A 161 0.80 1.56 -22.88
N ILE A 162 1.58 1.58 -21.78
CA ILE A 162 1.29 2.41 -20.60
C ILE A 162 1.27 3.89 -20.99
N VAL A 163 2.28 4.37 -21.70
CA VAL A 163 2.39 5.78 -22.10
C VAL A 163 1.30 6.16 -23.11
N ASP A 164 1.12 5.36 -24.14
CA ASP A 164 0.13 5.64 -25.19
C ASP A 164 -1.29 5.67 -24.58
N MET A 165 -1.60 4.76 -23.67
CA MET A 165 -2.92 4.71 -23.03
C MET A 165 -3.17 5.86 -22.03
N VAL A 166 -2.15 6.46 -21.43
CA VAL A 166 -2.33 7.71 -20.65
C VAL A 166 -2.75 8.85 -21.57
N GLU A 167 -2.05 9.03 -22.68
CA GLU A 167 -2.35 10.09 -23.65
C GLU A 167 -3.72 9.90 -24.29
N LYS A 168 -4.02 8.67 -24.76
CA LYS A 168 -5.33 8.32 -25.33
C LYS A 168 -6.45 8.38 -24.29
N GLY A 169 -6.14 8.15 -23.02
CA GLY A 169 -7.07 8.30 -21.91
C GLY A 169 -7.55 9.75 -21.75
N PHE A 170 -6.66 10.74 -21.82
CA PHE A 170 -7.08 12.15 -21.82
C PHE A 170 -7.93 12.49 -23.04
N GLU A 171 -7.51 12.04 -24.23
CA GLU A 171 -8.28 12.25 -25.45
C GLU A 171 -9.68 11.60 -25.38
N LEU A 172 -9.79 10.38 -24.83
CA LEU A 172 -11.06 9.68 -24.62
C LEU A 172 -11.96 10.45 -23.63
N SER A 173 -11.35 10.92 -22.52
CA SER A 173 -12.04 11.73 -21.52
C SER A 173 -12.66 12.98 -22.14
N GLU A 174 -11.88 13.72 -22.93
CA GLU A 174 -12.29 14.94 -23.63
C GLU A 174 -13.36 14.65 -24.72
N ALA A 175 -13.13 13.63 -25.54
CA ALA A 175 -14.03 13.27 -26.63
C ALA A 175 -15.43 12.84 -26.13
N SER A 176 -15.50 12.21 -24.96
CA SER A 176 -16.76 11.71 -24.38
C SER A 176 -17.26 12.54 -23.20
N ASN A 177 -16.61 13.64 -22.87
CA ASN A 177 -16.93 14.49 -21.71
C ASN A 177 -17.05 13.70 -20.39
N THR A 178 -16.26 12.67 -20.21
CA THR A 178 -16.37 11.75 -19.07
C THR A 178 -15.00 11.52 -18.42
N PRO A 179 -14.88 11.65 -17.08
CA PRO A 179 -13.65 11.30 -16.40
C PRO A 179 -13.35 9.80 -16.53
N ILE A 180 -12.09 9.43 -16.45
CA ILE A 180 -11.66 8.05 -16.62
C ILE A 180 -10.94 7.52 -15.38
N PHE A 181 -11.01 6.19 -15.18
CA PHE A 181 -10.08 5.44 -14.38
C PHE A 181 -8.96 4.88 -15.26
N TYR A 182 -7.74 5.00 -14.78
CA TYR A 182 -6.57 4.35 -15.35
C TYR A 182 -6.00 3.38 -14.31
N MET A 183 -6.19 2.09 -14.54
CA MET A 183 -5.83 1.06 -13.58
C MET A 183 -4.38 0.62 -13.75
N MET A 184 -3.64 0.59 -12.65
CA MET A 184 -2.28 0.06 -12.59
C MET A 184 -2.23 -1.10 -11.60
N ARG A 185 -1.96 -2.28 -12.12
CA ARG A 185 -1.66 -3.45 -11.29
C ARG A 185 -0.22 -3.38 -10.80
N ILE A 186 0.07 -4.02 -9.68
CA ILE A 186 1.42 -4.05 -9.10
C ILE A 186 2.51 -4.40 -10.14
N ARG A 187 2.21 -5.35 -11.04
CA ARG A 187 3.14 -5.74 -12.11
C ARG A 187 3.42 -4.62 -13.10
N GLY A 188 2.41 -3.82 -13.44
CA GLY A 188 2.55 -2.64 -14.29
C GLY A 188 3.32 -1.51 -13.63
N CYS A 189 3.16 -1.30 -12.31
CA CYS A 189 3.88 -0.29 -11.56
C CYS A 189 5.41 -0.49 -11.64
N HIS A 190 5.86 -1.74 -11.57
CA HIS A 190 7.27 -2.10 -11.48
C HIS A 190 7.86 -2.73 -12.76
N VAL A 191 7.08 -2.81 -13.84
CA VAL A 191 7.65 -3.24 -15.13
C VAL A 191 8.72 -2.26 -15.58
N THR A 192 9.86 -2.77 -16.01
CA THR A 192 10.94 -1.97 -16.57
C THR A 192 11.00 -2.15 -18.08
N GLY A 193 11.34 -1.10 -18.79
CA GLY A 193 11.43 -1.13 -20.24
C GLY A 193 11.92 0.20 -20.81
N GLU A 194 11.68 0.38 -22.10
CA GLU A 194 12.02 1.61 -22.82
C GLU A 194 10.92 1.97 -23.82
N PHE A 195 10.83 3.27 -24.13
CA PHE A 195 10.01 3.80 -25.20
C PHE A 195 10.64 5.07 -25.77
N THR A 196 10.19 5.50 -26.95
CA THR A 196 10.62 6.77 -27.55
C THR A 196 9.82 7.91 -26.94
N ALA A 197 10.49 8.81 -26.23
CA ALA A 197 9.88 9.96 -25.58
C ALA A 197 9.41 11.01 -26.59
N ARG A 198 8.44 11.82 -26.17
CA ARG A 198 8.03 13.08 -26.79
C ARG A 198 8.37 14.24 -25.85
N ASP A 199 8.30 15.46 -26.38
CA ASP A 199 8.53 16.65 -25.56
C ASP A 199 7.47 16.76 -24.46
N ASN A 200 7.88 17.28 -23.32
CA ASN A 200 6.94 17.71 -22.28
C ASN A 200 6.20 18.94 -22.79
N LEU A 201 4.90 18.96 -22.57
CA LEU A 201 4.04 20.08 -22.97
C LEU A 201 3.65 20.89 -21.73
N PRO A 202 3.85 22.22 -21.76
CA PRO A 202 3.29 23.06 -20.72
C PRO A 202 1.76 23.05 -20.79
N PRO A 203 1.06 23.29 -19.67
CA PRO A 203 -0.40 23.46 -19.68
C PRO A 203 -0.84 24.57 -20.63
N SER A 204 -1.99 24.40 -21.28
CA SER A 204 -2.55 25.43 -22.18
C SER A 204 -2.92 26.72 -21.42
N PHE A 205 -3.19 26.61 -20.12
CA PHE A 205 -3.48 27.71 -19.21
C PHE A 205 -2.59 27.59 -17.97
N ASN A 206 -2.08 28.72 -17.51
CA ASN A 206 -1.20 28.84 -16.33
C ASN A 206 -1.36 30.26 -15.72
N SER A 207 -0.49 30.65 -14.80
CA SER A 207 -0.48 31.97 -14.17
C SER A 207 -0.32 33.12 -15.17
N ASP A 208 0.41 32.90 -16.24
CA ASP A 208 0.70 33.92 -17.28
C ASP A 208 -0.40 34.00 -18.35
N ASN A 209 -1.14 32.89 -18.54
CA ASN A 209 -2.30 32.79 -19.43
C ASN A 209 -3.49 32.18 -18.67
N PRO A 210 -4.13 32.92 -17.74
CA PRO A 210 -5.16 32.39 -16.89
C PRO A 210 -6.48 32.13 -17.63
N VAL A 211 -7.21 31.12 -17.18
CA VAL A 211 -8.56 30.83 -17.66
C VAL A 211 -9.53 31.92 -17.21
N THR A 212 -10.38 32.40 -18.13
CA THR A 212 -11.48 33.27 -17.74
C THR A 212 -12.60 32.43 -17.09
N PRO A 213 -13.04 32.75 -15.86
CA PRO A 213 -14.11 32.01 -15.20
C PRO A 213 -15.37 31.97 -16.06
N GLN A 214 -15.90 30.77 -16.30
CA GLN A 214 -17.13 30.54 -17.04
C GLN A 214 -18.15 29.86 -16.15
N ARG A 215 -19.43 30.08 -16.42
CA ARG A 215 -20.52 29.44 -15.71
C ARG A 215 -21.38 28.66 -16.71
N GLU A 216 -21.39 27.36 -16.52
CA GLU A 216 -22.18 26.39 -17.29
C GLU A 216 -23.24 25.76 -16.36
N PRO A 217 -24.45 26.33 -16.26
CA PRO A 217 -25.48 25.87 -15.32
C PRO A 217 -25.84 24.39 -15.49
N GLU A 218 -25.80 23.88 -16.73
CA GLU A 218 -26.10 22.48 -17.08
C GLU A 218 -25.13 21.46 -16.48
N LYS A 219 -23.92 21.90 -16.10
CA LYS A 219 -22.94 21.06 -15.39
C LYS A 219 -23.11 21.09 -13.87
N ILE A 220 -23.97 21.95 -13.35
CA ILE A 220 -24.24 22.03 -11.92
C ILE A 220 -25.13 20.86 -11.50
N ILE A 221 -24.76 20.17 -10.41
CA ILE A 221 -25.46 18.98 -9.91
C ILE A 221 -26.65 19.42 -9.05
N LEU A 222 -27.67 19.95 -9.69
CA LEU A 222 -28.93 20.38 -9.09
C LEU A 222 -30.07 20.15 -10.06
N PRO A 223 -31.31 19.91 -9.59
CA PRO A 223 -32.48 19.92 -10.45
C PRO A 223 -32.63 21.28 -11.16
N PRO A 224 -33.03 21.31 -12.45
CA PRO A 224 -33.44 20.16 -13.26
C PRO A 224 -32.31 19.43 -13.98
N PHE A 225 -31.06 19.91 -13.91
CA PHE A 225 -29.94 19.48 -14.76
C PHE A 225 -29.51 18.01 -14.51
N VAL A 226 -29.62 17.51 -13.29
CA VAL A 226 -29.22 16.14 -12.95
C VAL A 226 -29.95 15.08 -13.79
N TYR A 227 -31.19 15.31 -14.18
CA TYR A 227 -31.93 14.39 -15.04
C TYR A 227 -31.38 14.39 -16.47
N GLU A 228 -31.04 15.55 -17.00
CA GLU A 228 -30.44 15.66 -18.34
C GLU A 228 -29.02 15.06 -18.34
N GLN A 229 -28.25 15.24 -17.28
CA GLN A 229 -26.93 14.62 -17.12
C GLN A 229 -27.02 13.09 -17.17
N GLU A 230 -28.02 12.48 -16.51
CA GLU A 230 -28.23 11.02 -16.57
C GLU A 230 -28.63 10.56 -17.98
N ARG A 231 -29.45 11.33 -18.70
CA ARG A 231 -29.78 11.03 -20.10
C ARG A 231 -28.55 11.14 -21.01
N GLU A 232 -27.75 12.16 -20.81
CA GLU A 232 -26.57 12.43 -21.63
C GLU A 232 -25.52 11.31 -21.49
N LYS A 233 -25.33 10.75 -20.29
CA LYS A 233 -24.40 9.62 -20.07
C LYS A 233 -24.69 8.47 -21.05
N ILE A 234 -25.93 8.12 -21.26
CA ILE A 234 -26.33 6.98 -22.09
C ILE A 234 -26.55 7.39 -23.56
N ALA A 235 -27.15 8.55 -23.81
CA ALA A 235 -27.53 8.94 -25.17
C ALA A 235 -26.39 9.54 -25.98
N LYS A 236 -25.37 10.08 -25.31
CA LYS A 236 -24.25 10.77 -25.95
C LYS A 236 -22.89 10.26 -25.51
N ARG A 237 -22.54 10.39 -24.22
CA ARG A 237 -21.18 10.13 -23.71
C ARG A 237 -20.72 8.68 -23.93
N LEU A 238 -21.58 7.70 -23.67
CA LEU A 238 -21.27 6.29 -23.89
C LEU A 238 -21.08 5.94 -25.38
N PRO A 239 -21.97 6.32 -26.32
CA PRO A 239 -21.73 6.12 -27.75
C PRO A 239 -20.47 6.81 -28.26
N GLU A 240 -20.20 8.05 -27.85
CA GLU A 240 -18.97 8.79 -28.24
C GLU A 240 -17.70 8.08 -27.72
N ALA A 241 -17.72 7.54 -26.50
CA ALA A 241 -16.61 6.74 -25.97
C ALA A 241 -16.39 5.46 -26.78
N ILE A 242 -17.44 4.71 -27.10
CA ILE A 242 -17.35 3.48 -27.90
C ILE A 242 -16.78 3.79 -29.30
N GLU A 243 -17.27 4.83 -29.96
CA GLU A 243 -16.77 5.23 -31.28
C GLU A 243 -15.30 5.70 -31.22
N PHE A 244 -14.90 6.40 -30.17
CA PHE A 244 -13.49 6.76 -29.96
C PHE A 244 -12.61 5.52 -29.78
N ILE A 245 -13.02 4.58 -28.93
CA ILE A 245 -12.27 3.33 -28.67
C ILE A 245 -12.07 2.55 -29.98
N LYS A 246 -13.12 2.43 -30.80
CA LYS A 246 -13.07 1.75 -32.10
C LYS A 246 -12.16 2.47 -33.09
N ARG A 247 -12.32 3.79 -33.23
CA ARG A 247 -11.56 4.63 -34.17
C ARG A 247 -10.06 4.59 -33.88
N GLU A 248 -9.68 4.73 -32.59
CA GLU A 248 -8.31 4.73 -32.13
C GLU A 248 -7.73 3.32 -31.91
N LYS A 249 -8.59 2.28 -32.06
CA LYS A 249 -8.21 0.87 -31.87
C LYS A 249 -7.54 0.62 -30.52
N LEU A 250 -8.16 1.14 -29.45
CA LEU A 250 -7.57 1.04 -28.11
C LEU A 250 -7.54 -0.40 -27.60
N ASN A 251 -8.53 -1.21 -27.94
CA ASN A 251 -8.48 -2.66 -27.75
C ASN A 251 -7.73 -3.32 -28.90
N GLU A 252 -7.04 -4.41 -28.61
CA GLU A 252 -6.12 -5.02 -29.57
C GLU A 252 -6.56 -6.46 -29.93
N LEU A 253 -6.49 -6.79 -31.21
CA LEU A 253 -6.75 -8.13 -31.73
C LEU A 253 -5.45 -8.79 -32.16
N PHE A 254 -5.09 -9.90 -31.53
CA PHE A 254 -3.99 -10.76 -31.89
C PHE A 254 -4.54 -11.97 -32.63
N LEU A 255 -4.10 -12.18 -33.86
CA LEU A 255 -4.54 -13.29 -34.67
C LEU A 255 -3.90 -14.60 -34.21
N GLY A 256 -4.57 -15.72 -34.46
CA GLY A 256 -4.09 -17.07 -34.12
C GLY A 256 -4.49 -18.07 -35.19
N LYS A 257 -3.92 -19.28 -35.13
CA LYS A 257 -4.20 -20.37 -36.09
C LYS A 257 -5.52 -21.10 -35.77
N HIS A 258 -5.83 -21.27 -34.49
CA HIS A 258 -7.00 -22.02 -34.01
C HIS A 258 -8.24 -21.14 -33.93
N GLN A 259 -8.88 -20.90 -35.07
CA GLN A 259 -10.01 -19.96 -35.16
C GLN A 259 -11.27 -20.43 -34.39
N GLY A 260 -11.40 -21.71 -34.05
CA GLY A 260 -12.50 -22.23 -33.23
C GLY A 260 -12.43 -21.81 -31.76
N LEU A 261 -11.24 -21.40 -31.29
CA LEU A 261 -10.99 -20.92 -29.92
C LEU A 261 -10.75 -19.42 -29.90
N GLY A 262 -10.92 -18.81 -28.74
CA GLY A 262 -10.53 -17.44 -28.51
C GLY A 262 -10.27 -17.17 -27.03
N ILE A 263 -9.49 -16.13 -26.75
CA ILE A 263 -9.24 -15.63 -25.39
C ILE A 263 -9.57 -14.15 -25.37
N ILE A 264 -10.39 -13.72 -24.42
CA ILE A 264 -10.62 -12.30 -24.09
C ILE A 264 -9.93 -12.05 -22.76
N THR A 265 -9.04 -11.07 -22.69
CA THR A 265 -8.30 -10.76 -21.46
C THR A 265 -8.24 -9.27 -21.23
N CYS A 266 -8.28 -8.84 -19.96
CA CYS A 266 -7.90 -7.47 -19.61
C CYS A 266 -6.41 -7.24 -19.88
N GLY A 267 -6.04 -6.02 -20.30
CA GLY A 267 -4.67 -5.68 -20.68
C GLY A 267 -3.65 -6.02 -19.60
N GLY A 268 -3.94 -5.67 -18.33
CA GLY A 268 -3.06 -5.95 -17.20
C GLY A 268 -2.68 -7.41 -16.99
N SER A 269 -3.49 -8.36 -17.52
CA SER A 269 -3.23 -9.80 -17.43
C SER A 269 -2.52 -10.38 -18.67
N TYR A 270 -2.37 -9.61 -19.74
CA TYR A 270 -1.85 -10.07 -21.04
C TYR A 270 -0.52 -10.85 -20.94
N ASN A 271 0.46 -10.31 -20.21
CA ASN A 271 1.77 -10.97 -20.10
C ASN A 271 1.68 -12.35 -19.43
N SER A 272 0.78 -12.52 -18.44
CA SER A 272 0.54 -13.83 -17.80
C SER A 272 -0.12 -14.82 -18.74
N VAL A 273 -1.04 -14.36 -19.59
CA VAL A 273 -1.67 -15.16 -20.65
C VAL A 273 -0.65 -15.64 -21.65
N ILE A 274 0.15 -14.75 -22.22
CA ILE A 274 1.20 -15.11 -23.19
C ILE A 274 2.20 -16.08 -22.55
N ARG A 275 2.58 -15.88 -21.30
CA ARG A 275 3.50 -16.79 -20.61
C ARG A 275 2.90 -18.19 -20.42
N ALA A 276 1.63 -18.29 -20.10
CA ALA A 276 0.94 -19.58 -20.00
C ALA A 276 0.84 -20.29 -21.36
N LEU A 277 0.50 -19.55 -22.43
CA LEU A 277 0.48 -20.06 -23.79
C LEU A 277 1.87 -20.52 -24.26
N GLN A 278 2.92 -19.79 -23.95
CA GLN A 278 4.32 -20.21 -24.24
C GLN A 278 4.65 -21.54 -23.57
N ARG A 279 4.27 -21.74 -22.32
CA ARG A 279 4.51 -23.01 -21.59
C ARG A 279 3.76 -24.17 -22.21
N GLN A 280 2.62 -23.91 -22.84
CA GLN A 280 1.84 -24.91 -23.58
C GLN A 280 2.28 -25.06 -25.04
N GLY A 281 3.31 -24.32 -25.49
CA GLY A 281 3.77 -24.37 -26.87
C GLY A 281 2.83 -23.66 -27.86
N LEU A 282 1.92 -22.82 -27.37
CA LEU A 282 0.88 -22.12 -28.12
C LEU A 282 1.21 -20.63 -28.37
N ALA A 283 2.37 -20.16 -27.93
CA ALA A 283 2.86 -18.83 -28.24
C ALA A 283 4.39 -18.83 -28.38
N THR A 284 4.91 -17.87 -29.16
CA THR A 284 6.35 -17.64 -29.29
C THR A 284 6.86 -16.72 -28.17
N VAL A 285 8.18 -16.65 -28.03
CA VAL A 285 8.83 -15.68 -27.10
C VAL A 285 8.61 -14.23 -27.50
N HIS A 286 8.18 -13.97 -28.72
CA HIS A 286 7.87 -12.63 -29.23
C HIS A 286 6.41 -12.25 -29.06
N GLY A 287 5.56 -13.16 -28.54
CA GLY A 287 4.14 -12.92 -28.26
C GLY A 287 3.18 -13.31 -29.40
N ASP A 288 3.69 -13.89 -30.51
CA ASP A 288 2.79 -14.49 -31.49
C ASP A 288 2.05 -15.65 -30.85
N THR A 289 0.75 -15.76 -31.07
CA THR A 289 -0.11 -16.77 -30.44
C THR A 289 -0.82 -17.65 -31.46
N ASP A 290 -1.02 -18.91 -31.11
CA ASP A 290 -1.79 -19.83 -31.94
C ASP A 290 -3.31 -19.76 -31.68
N ILE A 291 -3.72 -19.25 -30.52
CA ILE A 291 -5.10 -18.96 -30.18
C ILE A 291 -5.35 -17.45 -30.30
N PRO A 292 -6.35 -17.01 -31.07
CA PRO A 292 -6.68 -15.58 -31.16
C PRO A 292 -6.95 -14.96 -29.80
N ILE A 293 -6.42 -13.76 -29.56
CA ILE A 293 -6.62 -13.01 -28.31
C ILE A 293 -7.24 -11.65 -28.63
N TYR A 294 -8.31 -11.30 -27.92
CA TYR A 294 -8.84 -9.95 -27.88
C TYR A 294 -8.50 -9.32 -26.52
N CYS A 295 -7.64 -8.31 -26.56
CA CYS A 295 -7.08 -7.66 -25.37
C CYS A 295 -7.86 -6.37 -25.08
N LEU A 296 -8.52 -6.33 -23.94
CA LEU A 296 -9.25 -5.17 -23.44
C LEU A 296 -8.29 -4.22 -22.72
N ASN A 297 -7.71 -3.26 -23.43
CA ASN A 297 -7.01 -2.13 -22.81
C ASN A 297 -7.99 -1.10 -22.26
N VAL A 298 -9.22 -1.08 -22.77
CA VAL A 298 -10.39 -0.42 -22.20
C VAL A 298 -11.35 -1.50 -21.73
N ALA A 299 -11.37 -1.73 -20.41
CA ALA A 299 -12.22 -2.75 -19.81
C ALA A 299 -13.68 -2.30 -19.67
N TYR A 300 -13.92 -0.99 -19.54
CA TYR A 300 -15.26 -0.39 -19.54
C TYR A 300 -15.23 0.98 -20.22
N PRO A 301 -16.16 1.29 -21.17
CA PRO A 301 -17.25 0.42 -21.63
C PRO A 301 -16.76 -0.73 -22.51
N LEU A 302 -17.52 -1.80 -22.53
CA LEU A 302 -17.34 -2.86 -23.54
C LEU A 302 -17.71 -2.33 -24.93
N VAL A 303 -17.06 -2.84 -25.98
CA VAL A 303 -17.36 -2.52 -27.37
C VAL A 303 -18.16 -3.68 -28.00
N PRO A 304 -19.50 -3.61 -28.08
CA PRO A 304 -20.33 -4.73 -28.45
C PRO A 304 -20.00 -5.31 -29.85
N ASP A 305 -19.82 -4.45 -30.83
CA ASP A 305 -19.56 -4.88 -32.23
C ASP A 305 -18.26 -5.69 -32.35
N GLU A 306 -17.19 -5.25 -31.65
CA GLU A 306 -15.89 -5.94 -31.69
C GLU A 306 -15.96 -7.27 -30.95
N LEU A 307 -16.66 -7.33 -29.80
CA LEU A 307 -16.84 -8.55 -29.02
C LEU A 307 -17.68 -9.58 -29.80
N VAL A 308 -18.78 -9.16 -30.41
CA VAL A 308 -19.63 -9.99 -31.24
C VAL A 308 -18.85 -10.53 -32.45
N ALA A 309 -18.11 -9.66 -33.14
CA ALA A 309 -17.28 -10.07 -34.28
C ALA A 309 -16.16 -11.05 -33.86
N PHE A 310 -15.51 -10.83 -32.73
CA PHE A 310 -14.48 -11.73 -32.22
C PHE A 310 -15.04 -13.11 -31.85
N CYS A 311 -16.20 -13.16 -31.22
CA CYS A 311 -16.80 -14.40 -30.75
C CYS A 311 -17.52 -15.17 -31.86
N ALA A 312 -18.07 -14.49 -32.87
CA ALA A 312 -18.84 -15.12 -33.93
C ALA A 312 -18.06 -16.23 -34.66
N GLY A 313 -18.70 -17.40 -34.83
CA GLY A 313 -18.12 -18.53 -35.49
C GLY A 313 -17.08 -19.34 -34.69
N LYS A 314 -16.79 -18.92 -33.45
CA LYS A 314 -15.95 -19.72 -32.55
C LYS A 314 -16.78 -20.77 -31.80
N GLU A 315 -16.15 -21.91 -31.52
CA GLU A 315 -16.72 -22.95 -30.67
C GLU A 315 -16.85 -22.44 -29.24
N GLN A 316 -15.74 -21.87 -28.74
CA GLN A 316 -15.65 -21.41 -27.37
C GLN A 316 -14.64 -20.26 -27.22
N VAL A 317 -14.89 -19.41 -26.21
CA VAL A 317 -14.03 -18.29 -25.84
C VAL A 317 -13.82 -18.29 -24.33
N LEU A 318 -12.59 -18.10 -23.89
CA LEU A 318 -12.21 -17.93 -22.49
C LEU A 318 -12.16 -16.44 -22.15
N VAL A 319 -12.89 -16.03 -21.13
CA VAL A 319 -12.84 -14.67 -20.56
C VAL A 319 -11.97 -14.70 -19.31
N LEU A 320 -10.87 -13.97 -19.35
CA LEU A 320 -9.91 -13.87 -18.25
C LEU A 320 -10.11 -12.54 -17.50
N GLU A 321 -10.91 -12.62 -16.47
CA GLU A 321 -11.24 -11.53 -15.55
C GLU A 321 -10.79 -11.89 -14.14
N GLU A 322 -9.82 -11.15 -13.58
CA GLU A 322 -9.30 -11.37 -12.25
C GLU A 322 -10.24 -10.77 -11.19
N GLY A 323 -10.39 -11.47 -10.06
CA GLY A 323 -11.33 -11.08 -9.00
C GLY A 323 -12.76 -11.58 -9.25
N GLN A 324 -13.68 -11.14 -8.39
CA GLN A 324 -15.10 -11.51 -8.39
C GLN A 324 -15.99 -10.30 -8.06
N PRO A 325 -17.28 -10.29 -8.44
CA PRO A 325 -17.91 -11.23 -9.39
C PRO A 325 -17.45 -11.01 -10.83
N GLU A 326 -17.90 -11.89 -11.70
CA GLU A 326 -17.56 -11.97 -13.14
C GLU A 326 -18.34 -10.94 -13.97
N TYR A 327 -18.11 -9.67 -13.74
CA TYR A 327 -18.86 -8.57 -14.40
C TYR A 327 -18.60 -8.48 -15.90
N ILE A 328 -17.34 -8.67 -16.34
CA ILE A 328 -16.96 -8.59 -17.76
C ILE A 328 -17.55 -9.79 -18.49
N GLU A 329 -17.41 -11.00 -17.93
CA GLU A 329 -18.00 -12.21 -18.50
C GLU A 329 -19.51 -12.08 -18.66
N GLN A 330 -20.24 -11.63 -17.62
CA GLN A 330 -21.68 -11.38 -17.67
C GLN A 330 -22.04 -10.32 -18.71
N GLY A 331 -21.26 -9.25 -18.80
CA GLY A 331 -21.43 -8.21 -19.81
C GLY A 331 -21.30 -8.75 -21.22
N ILE A 332 -20.26 -9.56 -21.48
CA ILE A 332 -20.05 -10.18 -22.79
C ILE A 332 -21.18 -11.16 -23.11
N GLN A 333 -21.59 -12.01 -22.16
CA GLN A 333 -22.72 -12.94 -22.34
C GLN A 333 -24.00 -12.18 -22.76
N THR A 334 -24.24 -11.04 -22.16
CA THR A 334 -25.39 -10.19 -22.49
C THR A 334 -25.33 -9.69 -23.95
N GLU A 335 -24.18 -9.22 -24.39
CA GLU A 335 -24.01 -8.70 -25.76
C GLU A 335 -24.10 -9.82 -26.81
N LEU A 336 -23.50 -10.98 -26.54
CA LEU A 336 -23.62 -12.15 -27.43
C LEU A 336 -25.06 -12.64 -27.54
N ARG A 337 -25.81 -12.63 -26.41
CA ARG A 337 -27.22 -13.01 -26.43
C ARG A 337 -28.08 -12.03 -27.22
N ARG A 338 -27.81 -10.72 -27.12
CA ARG A 338 -28.49 -9.69 -27.92
C ARG A 338 -28.26 -9.83 -29.41
N ALA A 339 -27.03 -10.26 -29.77
CA ALA A 339 -26.62 -10.50 -31.16
C ALA A 339 -26.91 -11.91 -31.68
N ASP A 340 -27.58 -12.75 -30.90
CA ASP A 340 -27.88 -14.17 -31.20
C ASP A 340 -26.62 -15.01 -31.54
N VAL A 341 -25.47 -14.67 -30.95
CA VAL A 341 -24.23 -15.45 -31.08
C VAL A 341 -24.21 -16.58 -30.07
N GLN A 342 -23.97 -17.82 -30.53
CA GLN A 342 -24.07 -19.03 -29.72
C GLN A 342 -22.71 -19.57 -29.23
N THR A 343 -21.64 -18.79 -29.35
CA THR A 343 -20.31 -19.14 -28.85
C THR A 343 -20.37 -19.39 -27.34
N ARG A 344 -19.81 -20.52 -26.89
CA ARG A 344 -19.75 -20.83 -25.47
C ARG A 344 -18.66 -19.98 -24.80
N LEU A 345 -19.03 -19.29 -23.76
CA LEU A 345 -18.06 -18.60 -22.89
C LEU A 345 -17.64 -19.52 -21.76
N TYR A 346 -16.36 -19.50 -21.48
CA TYR A 346 -15.72 -20.01 -20.28
C TYR A 346 -15.10 -18.83 -19.52
N GLY A 347 -15.11 -18.90 -18.22
CA GLY A 347 -14.52 -17.91 -17.34
C GLY A 347 -14.31 -18.51 -15.96
N LYS A 348 -15.13 -18.14 -15.01
CA LYS A 348 -15.03 -18.63 -13.62
C LYS A 348 -15.37 -20.12 -13.44
N ASP A 349 -15.84 -20.80 -14.45
CA ASP A 349 -16.01 -22.26 -14.48
C ASP A 349 -14.69 -23.03 -14.68
N VAL A 350 -13.66 -22.38 -15.22
CA VAL A 350 -12.30 -22.96 -15.38
C VAL A 350 -11.23 -22.13 -14.65
N MET A 351 -11.54 -20.93 -14.24
CA MET A 351 -10.68 -20.02 -13.48
C MET A 351 -11.20 -19.87 -12.04
N PRO A 352 -10.34 -19.70 -11.03
CA PRO A 352 -10.80 -19.50 -9.66
C PRO A 352 -11.59 -18.19 -9.51
N MET A 353 -12.60 -18.20 -8.64
CA MET A 353 -13.44 -17.04 -8.34
C MET A 353 -12.66 -15.94 -7.61
N ALA A 354 -11.71 -16.29 -6.76
CA ALA A 354 -10.99 -15.36 -5.90
C ALA A 354 -9.47 -15.58 -6.02
N GLY A 355 -8.71 -14.57 -5.62
CA GLY A 355 -7.27 -14.61 -5.61
C GLY A 355 -6.63 -14.05 -6.88
N GLU A 356 -5.32 -13.95 -6.85
CA GLU A 356 -4.51 -13.47 -7.96
C GLU A 356 -4.38 -14.52 -9.06
N TYR A 357 -4.48 -14.09 -10.29
CA TYR A 357 -4.20 -14.95 -11.45
C TYR A 357 -2.69 -15.03 -11.69
N THR A 358 -2.03 -15.85 -10.87
CA THR A 358 -0.61 -16.15 -11.00
C THR A 358 -0.31 -16.87 -12.31
N GLY A 359 0.98 -17.01 -12.66
CA GLY A 359 1.37 -17.78 -13.85
C GLY A 359 0.90 -19.23 -13.85
N GLN A 360 0.78 -19.84 -12.67
CA GLN A 360 0.29 -21.21 -12.52
C GLN A 360 -1.23 -21.28 -12.70
N VAL A 361 -1.98 -20.40 -12.03
CA VAL A 361 -3.44 -20.30 -12.19
C VAL A 361 -3.82 -20.07 -13.65
N MET A 362 -3.09 -19.18 -14.36
CA MET A 362 -3.28 -18.95 -15.79
C MET A 362 -3.01 -20.20 -16.63
N LEU A 363 -1.91 -20.91 -16.33
CA LEU A 363 -1.53 -22.11 -17.06
C LEU A 363 -2.59 -23.22 -16.88
N GLU A 364 -3.06 -23.44 -15.67
CA GLU A 364 -4.09 -24.43 -15.38
C GLU A 364 -5.42 -24.07 -16.05
N GLY A 365 -5.91 -22.83 -15.89
CA GLY A 365 -7.18 -22.41 -16.47
C GLY A 365 -7.18 -22.48 -18.01
N ILE A 366 -6.10 -22.02 -18.67
CA ILE A 366 -5.95 -22.12 -20.12
C ILE A 366 -5.88 -23.59 -20.57
N THR A 367 -5.18 -24.45 -19.82
CA THR A 367 -5.12 -25.89 -20.13
C THR A 367 -6.51 -26.51 -20.03
N ARG A 368 -7.26 -26.28 -18.97
CA ARG A 368 -8.65 -26.76 -18.80
C ARG A 368 -9.56 -26.26 -19.93
N PHE A 369 -9.44 -24.97 -20.28
CA PHE A 369 -10.21 -24.38 -21.38
C PHE A 369 -9.94 -25.05 -22.71
N VAL A 370 -8.67 -25.27 -23.08
CA VAL A 370 -8.30 -25.94 -24.35
C VAL A 370 -8.79 -27.37 -24.37
N LEU A 371 -8.66 -28.11 -23.27
CA LEU A 371 -9.14 -29.51 -23.16
C LEU A 371 -10.67 -29.64 -23.21
N ALA A 372 -11.41 -28.58 -22.87
CA ALA A 372 -12.87 -28.56 -22.93
C ALA A 372 -13.41 -28.48 -24.37
N SER A 373 -12.59 -28.15 -25.37
CA SER A 373 -12.99 -28.12 -26.78
C SER A 373 -13.28 -29.51 -27.32
N LYS A 374 -14.40 -29.61 -28.02
CA LYS A 374 -14.85 -30.88 -28.66
C LYS A 374 -14.58 -30.93 -30.16
N GLN A 375 -14.47 -29.78 -30.80
CA GLN A 375 -14.32 -29.66 -32.24
C GLN A 375 -12.91 -29.23 -32.64
N THR A 376 -12.24 -28.44 -31.82
CA THR A 376 -10.92 -27.90 -32.13
C THR A 376 -9.86 -28.64 -31.31
N THR A 377 -9.10 -29.52 -31.98
CA THR A 377 -7.98 -30.21 -31.32
C THR A 377 -6.73 -29.34 -31.36
N VAL A 378 -6.19 -29.00 -30.18
CA VAL A 378 -4.97 -28.23 -30.02
C VAL A 378 -3.95 -29.08 -29.26
N PRO A 379 -2.77 -29.33 -29.83
CA PRO A 379 -1.71 -30.02 -29.09
C PRO A 379 -1.18 -29.18 -27.97
N LEU A 380 -1.13 -29.75 -26.78
CA LEU A 380 -0.57 -29.12 -25.58
C LEU A 380 0.81 -29.69 -25.26
N ALA A 381 1.76 -28.86 -24.89
CA ALA A 381 3.11 -29.27 -24.48
C ALA A 381 3.09 -29.99 -23.12
N LEU A 382 2.17 -29.60 -22.22
CA LEU A 382 1.99 -30.19 -20.90
C LEU A 382 0.55 -30.72 -20.75
N SER A 383 0.41 -31.94 -20.27
CA SER A 383 -0.88 -32.49 -19.84
C SER A 383 -1.42 -31.76 -18.61
N LEU A 384 -2.70 -31.90 -18.30
CA LEU A 384 -3.28 -31.32 -17.11
C LEU A 384 -2.63 -31.85 -15.81
N ASP A 385 -2.34 -33.18 -15.79
CA ASP A 385 -1.68 -33.79 -14.63
C ASP A 385 -0.26 -33.23 -14.40
N GLU A 386 0.51 -33.00 -15.48
CA GLU A 386 1.82 -32.33 -15.38
C GLU A 386 1.69 -30.89 -14.90
N VAL A 387 0.69 -30.16 -15.37
CA VAL A 387 0.43 -28.77 -14.90
C VAL A 387 0.08 -28.76 -13.41
N LEU A 388 -0.77 -29.66 -12.96
CA LEU A 388 -1.15 -29.80 -11.55
C LEU A 388 0.03 -30.25 -10.68
N ALA A 389 0.88 -31.11 -11.20
CA ALA A 389 2.10 -31.58 -10.52
C ALA A 389 3.11 -30.41 -10.27
N LEU A 390 3.07 -29.33 -11.06
CA LEU A 390 3.89 -28.15 -10.80
C LEU A 390 3.49 -27.38 -9.53
N GLU A 391 2.26 -27.59 -9.07
CA GLU A 391 1.75 -27.05 -7.80
C GLU A 391 1.82 -28.07 -6.65
N THR A 392 2.49 -29.19 -6.81
CA THR A 392 2.59 -30.14 -5.70
C THR A 392 3.14 -29.39 -4.51
N PRO A 393 2.34 -29.14 -3.47
CA PRO A 393 2.86 -28.52 -2.26
C PRO A 393 4.01 -29.40 -1.79
N LEU A 394 5.08 -28.74 -1.35
CA LEU A 394 6.14 -29.45 -0.64
C LEU A 394 5.45 -30.35 0.38
N ASN A 395 5.81 -31.65 0.41
CA ASN A 395 5.24 -32.53 1.41
C ASN A 395 5.61 -32.03 2.83
N ASP A 396 4.92 -32.50 3.83
CA ASP A 396 5.16 -32.02 5.21
C ASP A 396 6.61 -32.20 5.64
N ASP A 397 7.33 -33.19 5.12
CA ASP A 397 8.74 -33.42 5.41
C ASP A 397 9.64 -32.38 4.73
N ASP A 398 9.35 -32.01 3.47
CA ASP A 398 10.08 -30.95 2.76
C ASP A 398 9.80 -29.58 3.37
N ILE A 399 8.57 -29.34 3.82
CA ILE A 399 8.19 -28.11 4.55
C ILE A 399 8.96 -28.06 5.88
N ALA A 400 9.00 -29.15 6.61
CA ALA A 400 9.72 -29.24 7.88
C ALA A 400 11.22 -28.96 7.69
N LEU A 401 11.83 -29.55 6.65
CA LEU A 401 13.22 -29.33 6.29
C LEU A 401 13.49 -27.85 5.91
N LEU A 402 12.63 -27.26 5.10
CA LEU A 402 12.72 -25.85 4.73
C LEU A 402 12.50 -24.92 5.92
N MET A 403 11.63 -25.27 6.86
CA MET A 403 11.39 -24.49 8.07
C MET A 403 12.55 -24.54 9.05
N GLU A 404 13.36 -25.61 9.05
CA GLU A 404 14.62 -25.65 9.81
C GLU A 404 15.65 -24.66 9.25
N GLU A 405 15.75 -24.55 7.91
CA GLU A 405 16.69 -23.66 7.24
C GLU A 405 16.16 -22.21 7.12
N LEU A 406 14.88 -22.06 6.87
CA LEU A 406 14.19 -20.78 6.63
C LEU A 406 13.02 -20.59 7.60
N PRO A 407 13.27 -20.18 8.83
CA PRO A 407 12.20 -19.99 9.81
C PRO A 407 11.16 -19.00 9.30
N PRO A 408 9.86 -19.23 9.54
CA PRO A 408 8.78 -18.38 9.07
C PRO A 408 8.97 -16.94 9.56
N ARG A 409 8.77 -15.98 8.67
CA ARG A 409 8.81 -14.55 8.97
C ARG A 409 7.42 -13.95 8.76
N PRO A 410 6.50 -14.14 9.72
CA PRO A 410 5.18 -13.54 9.62
C PRO A 410 5.29 -12.02 9.54
N ALA A 411 4.38 -11.39 8.82
CA ALA A 411 4.25 -9.95 8.83
C ALA A 411 4.10 -9.46 10.28
N GLY A 412 4.79 -8.38 10.61
CA GLY A 412 4.80 -7.90 11.98
C GLY A 412 5.48 -6.54 12.13
N LEU A 413 5.45 -6.04 13.35
CA LEU A 413 6.02 -4.74 13.70
C LEU A 413 7.55 -4.73 13.56
N CYS A 414 8.11 -3.67 13.03
CA CYS A 414 9.55 -3.49 12.81
C CYS A 414 10.39 -3.62 14.09
N THR A 415 11.69 -3.92 13.93
CA THR A 415 12.65 -3.84 15.03
C THR A 415 12.70 -2.42 15.59
N GLY A 416 12.46 -2.28 16.90
CA GLY A 416 12.41 -0.98 17.56
C GLY A 416 11.15 -0.16 17.33
N CYS A 417 10.11 -0.71 16.71
CA CYS A 417 8.84 -0.01 16.46
C CYS A 417 8.25 0.61 17.73
N PRO A 418 7.84 1.88 17.72
CA PRO A 418 7.25 2.57 18.87
C PRO A 418 5.89 2.01 19.31
N GLU A 419 5.22 1.25 18.46
CA GLU A 419 3.92 0.65 18.75
C GLU A 419 4.01 -0.54 19.71
N ARG A 420 5.13 -1.29 19.70
CA ARG A 420 5.32 -2.48 20.55
C ARG A 420 5.14 -2.22 22.03
N PRO A 421 5.76 -1.16 22.63
CA PRO A 421 5.55 -0.85 24.03
C PRO A 421 4.09 -0.59 24.40
N ILE A 422 3.32 0.02 23.48
CA ILE A 422 1.89 0.28 23.69
C ILE A 422 1.16 -1.04 23.87
N PHE A 423 1.34 -1.99 22.94
CA PHE A 423 0.69 -3.31 23.00
C PHE A 423 1.15 -4.13 24.20
N SER A 424 2.43 -4.02 24.57
CA SER A 424 2.94 -4.64 25.77
C SER A 424 2.25 -4.10 27.03
N ALA A 425 2.05 -2.78 27.11
CA ALA A 425 1.33 -2.15 28.21
C ALA A 425 -0.16 -2.57 28.23
N VAL A 426 -0.82 -2.61 27.07
CA VAL A 426 -2.21 -3.08 26.95
C VAL A 426 -2.36 -4.51 27.46
N LYS A 427 -1.46 -5.43 27.09
CA LYS A 427 -1.45 -6.81 27.61
C LYS A 427 -1.37 -6.86 29.13
N GLN A 428 -0.44 -6.11 29.73
CA GLN A 428 -0.29 -6.06 31.18
C GLN A 428 -1.52 -5.49 31.88
N VAL A 429 -2.17 -4.47 31.29
CA VAL A 429 -3.42 -3.93 31.82
C VAL A 429 -4.60 -4.91 31.68
N GLN A 430 -4.64 -5.71 30.61
CA GLN A 430 -5.64 -6.79 30.46
C GLN A 430 -5.47 -7.88 31.50
N GLU A 431 -4.25 -8.22 31.90
CA GLU A 431 -3.99 -9.18 32.99
C GLU A 431 -4.51 -8.66 34.33
N GLU A 432 -4.50 -7.34 34.56
CA GLU A 432 -4.97 -6.71 35.79
C GLU A 432 -6.49 -6.49 35.83
N LEU A 433 -7.09 -6.05 34.73
CA LEU A 433 -8.48 -5.56 34.69
C LEU A 433 -9.44 -6.49 33.92
N GLY A 434 -8.93 -7.51 33.25
CA GLY A 434 -9.68 -8.40 32.37
C GLY A 434 -9.65 -7.97 30.89
N PRO A 435 -10.29 -8.75 30.01
CA PRO A 435 -10.26 -8.52 28.57
C PRO A 435 -11.05 -7.26 28.17
N PHE A 436 -10.49 -6.53 27.21
CA PHE A 436 -11.12 -5.35 26.59
C PHE A 436 -11.48 -5.63 25.12
N HIS A 437 -12.53 -4.99 24.65
CA HIS A 437 -12.76 -4.88 23.22
C HIS A 437 -11.81 -3.84 22.65
N ILE A 438 -11.05 -4.23 21.64
CA ILE A 438 -10.07 -3.37 20.96
C ILE A 438 -10.44 -3.26 19.48
N SER A 439 -10.76 -2.05 19.03
CA SER A 439 -10.99 -1.71 17.63
C SER A 439 -9.78 -0.99 17.06
N SER A 440 -9.33 -1.39 15.89
CA SER A 440 -8.23 -0.74 15.17
C SER A 440 -8.71 -0.18 13.84
N ASP A 441 -8.03 0.83 13.34
CA ASP A 441 -8.10 1.22 11.94
C ASP A 441 -7.00 0.52 11.12
N ILE A 442 -6.83 0.92 9.86
CA ILE A 442 -5.84 0.34 8.96
C ILE A 442 -4.48 1.01 9.20
N GLY A 443 -3.50 0.23 9.66
CA GLY A 443 -2.15 0.72 9.94
C GLY A 443 -1.23 -0.40 10.45
N CYS A 444 0.02 -0.06 10.77
CA CYS A 444 0.97 -1.04 11.33
C CYS A 444 0.46 -1.68 12.64
N HIS A 445 -0.30 -0.92 13.43
CA HIS A 445 -0.89 -1.41 14.69
C HIS A 445 -1.86 -2.59 14.49
N SER A 446 -2.41 -2.79 13.29
CA SER A 446 -3.21 -3.98 13.00
C SER A 446 -2.43 -5.29 13.10
N PHE A 447 -1.10 -5.27 12.98
CA PHE A 447 -0.27 -6.45 13.24
C PHE A 447 -0.30 -6.93 14.70
N ALA A 448 -0.81 -6.12 15.63
CA ALA A 448 -1.01 -6.56 17.01
C ALA A 448 -2.11 -7.64 17.14
N THR A 449 -2.95 -7.86 16.14
CA THR A 449 -3.91 -8.97 16.09
C THR A 449 -3.22 -10.33 15.99
N ALA A 450 -2.00 -10.37 15.46
CA ALA A 450 -1.18 -11.57 15.39
C ALA A 450 -0.34 -11.79 16.66
N ALA A 451 0.23 -12.99 16.78
CA ALA A 451 1.16 -13.31 17.86
C ALA A 451 2.40 -12.38 17.81
N PRO A 452 3.00 -12.05 18.96
CA PRO A 452 2.68 -12.54 20.30
C PRO A 452 1.64 -11.70 21.05
N PHE A 453 1.14 -10.62 20.44
CA PHE A 453 0.22 -9.72 21.13
C PHE A 453 -1.19 -10.31 21.21
N ASN A 454 -1.74 -10.80 20.09
CA ASN A 454 -3.10 -11.34 19.98
C ASN A 454 -4.15 -10.35 20.53
N LEU A 455 -3.99 -9.07 20.17
CA LEU A 455 -4.83 -7.95 20.56
C LEU A 455 -5.61 -7.43 19.35
N GLY A 456 -6.88 -7.11 19.56
CA GLY A 456 -7.75 -6.56 18.53
C GLY A 456 -8.88 -7.50 18.15
N ASN A 457 -10.08 -6.93 18.08
CA ASN A 457 -11.31 -7.63 17.76
C ASN A 457 -11.84 -7.23 16.38
N THR A 458 -11.63 -5.97 15.98
CA THR A 458 -12.08 -5.45 14.68
C THR A 458 -11.03 -4.53 14.06
N ILE A 459 -10.97 -4.58 12.73
CA ILE A 459 -10.23 -3.62 11.89
C ILE A 459 -11.24 -3.07 10.89
N MET A 460 -11.50 -1.76 10.96
CA MET A 460 -12.53 -1.12 10.13
C MET A 460 -12.00 0.19 9.58
N GLY A 461 -11.96 0.35 8.29
CA GLY A 461 -11.71 1.59 7.55
C GLY A 461 -10.60 2.49 8.11
N TYR A 462 -9.92 3.21 7.27
CA TYR A 462 -8.81 4.08 7.66
C TYR A 462 -9.32 5.29 8.45
N GLY A 463 -8.88 5.43 9.70
CA GLY A 463 -9.34 6.46 10.64
C GLY A 463 -10.67 6.14 11.36
N LEU A 464 -11.24 4.94 11.20
CA LEU A 464 -12.58 4.61 11.72
C LEU A 464 -12.61 3.75 13.00
N SER A 465 -11.47 3.48 13.64
CA SER A 465 -11.41 2.64 14.85
C SER A 465 -12.34 3.10 15.96
N LEU A 466 -12.40 4.40 16.22
CA LEU A 466 -13.25 4.96 17.26
C LEU A 466 -14.74 4.84 16.93
N ALA A 467 -15.10 5.05 15.68
CA ALA A 467 -16.49 4.89 15.23
C ALA A 467 -16.93 3.42 15.29
N SER A 468 -16.04 2.47 14.95
CA SER A 468 -16.35 1.04 14.97
C SER A 468 -16.69 0.49 16.36
N SER A 469 -16.15 1.09 17.43
CA SER A 469 -16.45 0.70 18.83
C SER A 469 -17.76 1.29 19.36
N SER A 470 -18.36 2.26 18.68
CA SER A 470 -19.50 3.02 19.17
C SER A 470 -20.75 2.18 19.44
N GLY A 471 -21.01 1.19 18.57
CA GLY A 471 -22.18 0.30 18.69
C GLY A 471 -22.17 -0.62 19.92
N MET A 472 -20.97 -0.87 20.49
CA MET A 472 -20.81 -1.78 21.63
C MET A 472 -20.72 -1.05 22.98
N ARG A 473 -20.77 0.24 22.98
CA ARG A 473 -20.50 1.13 24.13
C ARG A 473 -21.29 0.78 25.41
N HIS A 474 -22.53 0.31 25.27
CA HIS A 474 -23.44 -0.01 26.40
C HIS A 474 -23.49 -1.51 26.72
N THR A 475 -22.84 -2.36 25.95
CA THR A 475 -22.90 -3.82 26.10
C THR A 475 -21.61 -4.41 26.68
N LEU A 476 -20.56 -3.64 26.80
CA LEU A 476 -19.27 -4.10 27.31
C LEU A 476 -19.12 -3.83 28.80
N PRO A 477 -18.50 -4.75 29.58
CA PRO A 477 -18.22 -4.55 30.98
C PRO A 477 -17.18 -3.45 31.26
N HIS A 478 -16.32 -3.19 30.29
CA HIS A 478 -15.27 -2.18 30.36
C HIS A 478 -15.35 -1.24 29.15
N LYS A 479 -14.74 -0.07 29.26
CA LYS A 479 -14.60 0.86 28.13
C LYS A 479 -13.85 0.18 26.99
N ALA A 480 -14.34 0.33 25.76
CA ALA A 480 -13.60 -0.11 24.56
C ALA A 480 -12.33 0.72 24.36
N ILE A 481 -11.30 0.09 23.86
CA ILE A 481 -10.08 0.74 23.42
C ILE A 481 -10.11 0.84 21.89
N SER A 482 -9.95 2.03 21.37
CA SER A 482 -9.78 2.27 19.94
C SER A 482 -8.33 2.68 19.68
N ILE A 483 -7.69 2.09 18.68
CA ILE A 483 -6.29 2.36 18.33
C ILE A 483 -6.25 2.89 16.89
N MET A 484 -5.53 3.98 16.69
CA MET A 484 -5.45 4.71 15.42
C MET A 484 -4.06 5.25 15.21
N GLY A 485 -3.55 5.17 13.98
CA GLY A 485 -2.34 5.88 13.60
C GLY A 485 -2.60 7.38 13.35
N ASP A 486 -1.55 8.18 13.40
CA ASP A 486 -1.58 9.62 13.07
C ASP A 486 -2.06 9.88 11.63
N GLY A 487 -1.66 9.07 10.66
CA GLY A 487 -2.19 9.13 9.30
C GLY A 487 -3.69 8.91 9.25
N GLY A 488 -4.20 7.88 9.92
CA GLY A 488 -5.65 7.62 10.04
C GLY A 488 -6.39 8.75 10.75
N PHE A 489 -5.76 9.36 11.78
CA PHE A 489 -6.32 10.49 12.49
C PHE A 489 -6.58 11.68 11.55
N TRP A 490 -5.58 12.08 10.77
CA TRP A 490 -5.72 13.22 9.84
C TRP A 490 -6.60 12.91 8.64
N HIS A 491 -6.60 11.67 8.16
CA HIS A 491 -7.39 11.26 7.00
C HIS A 491 -8.91 11.34 7.28
N ASN A 492 -9.37 10.70 8.34
CA ASN A 492 -10.80 10.61 8.65
C ASN A 492 -11.09 10.58 10.16
N GLY A 493 -10.10 10.26 10.97
CA GLY A 493 -10.25 10.02 12.40
C GLY A 493 -10.69 11.25 13.19
N LEU A 494 -10.20 12.43 12.84
CA LEU A 494 -10.59 13.67 13.51
C LEU A 494 -12.05 14.01 13.25
N SER A 495 -12.46 14.10 11.99
CA SER A 495 -13.79 14.55 11.59
C SER A 495 -14.87 13.50 11.84
N SER A 496 -14.66 12.25 11.38
CA SER A 496 -15.65 11.17 11.51
C SER A 496 -15.55 10.40 12.82
N GLY A 497 -14.35 10.35 13.43
CA GLY A 497 -14.12 9.64 14.68
C GLY A 497 -14.30 10.53 15.91
N VAL A 498 -13.33 11.44 16.16
CA VAL A 498 -13.26 12.22 17.40
C VAL A 498 -14.45 13.20 17.53
N THR A 499 -14.74 13.96 16.47
CA THR A 499 -15.85 14.94 16.49
C THR A 499 -17.19 14.22 16.73
N SER A 500 -17.43 13.10 16.02
CA SER A 500 -18.66 12.30 16.22
C SER A 500 -18.75 11.71 17.63
N ALA A 501 -17.64 11.21 18.18
CA ALA A 501 -17.59 10.65 19.53
C ALA A 501 -17.90 11.71 20.59
N VAL A 502 -17.32 12.90 20.47
CA VAL A 502 -17.60 14.03 21.38
C VAL A 502 -19.06 14.46 21.27
N PHE A 503 -19.58 14.64 20.05
CA PHE A 503 -20.97 15.01 19.80
C PHE A 503 -21.97 14.02 20.44
N ASN A 504 -21.68 12.72 20.37
CA ASN A 504 -22.53 11.67 20.93
C ASN A 504 -22.20 11.32 22.40
N GLY A 505 -21.29 12.03 23.05
CA GLY A 505 -20.90 11.80 24.44
C GLY A 505 -20.31 10.42 24.70
N HIS A 506 -19.44 9.93 23.80
CA HIS A 506 -18.76 8.64 24.01
C HIS A 506 -17.86 8.66 25.24
N ASP A 507 -17.81 7.55 25.98
CA ASP A 507 -16.97 7.33 27.16
C ASP A 507 -15.91 6.23 26.91
N GLY A 508 -15.39 6.13 25.70
CA GLY A 508 -14.33 5.21 25.30
C GLY A 508 -12.93 5.77 25.50
N LEU A 509 -11.95 4.94 25.18
CA LEU A 509 -10.54 5.32 25.12
C LEU A 509 -10.06 5.26 23.67
N LEU A 510 -9.49 6.34 23.18
CA LEU A 510 -8.75 6.41 21.92
C LEU A 510 -7.25 6.52 22.22
N VAL A 511 -6.45 5.63 21.62
CA VAL A 511 -4.99 5.70 21.60
C VAL A 511 -4.56 6.10 20.19
N ILE A 512 -4.01 7.29 20.04
CA ILE A 512 -3.44 7.78 18.79
C ILE A 512 -1.94 7.52 18.83
N ILE A 513 -1.43 6.82 17.83
CA ILE A 513 -0.01 6.54 17.68
C ILE A 513 0.58 7.64 16.80
N ASP A 514 1.24 8.60 17.43
CA ASP A 514 1.90 9.71 16.75
C ASP A 514 3.35 9.35 16.47
N ASN A 515 3.60 8.83 15.28
CA ASN A 515 4.92 8.37 14.88
C ASN A 515 5.53 9.17 13.71
N GLY A 516 4.85 10.21 13.26
CA GLY A 516 5.30 11.14 12.24
C GLY A 516 5.34 10.58 10.83
N TYR A 517 4.75 9.39 10.57
CA TYR A 517 4.86 8.76 9.26
C TYR A 517 3.82 7.67 9.03
N SER A 518 3.05 7.77 7.96
CA SER A 518 2.06 6.75 7.60
C SER A 518 2.73 5.61 6.82
N ALA A 519 3.36 4.66 7.52
CA ALA A 519 4.20 3.62 6.92
C ALA A 519 3.43 2.50 6.21
N ALA A 520 2.33 2.02 6.81
CA ALA A 520 1.62 0.84 6.31
C ALA A 520 0.77 1.09 5.07
N THR A 521 0.31 2.32 4.87
CA THR A 521 -0.59 2.70 3.77
C THR A 521 0.13 3.18 2.52
N GLY A 522 1.45 3.27 2.54
CA GLY A 522 2.23 3.63 1.35
C GLY A 522 3.50 4.43 1.62
N GLY A 523 3.71 4.86 2.86
CA GLY A 523 4.89 5.62 3.26
C GLY A 523 4.78 7.10 2.90
N GLN A 524 4.07 7.88 3.73
CA GLN A 524 3.83 9.29 3.47
C GLN A 524 4.01 10.16 4.70
N ASP A 525 4.35 11.42 4.46
CA ASP A 525 4.31 12.47 5.47
C ASP A 525 2.87 12.83 5.83
N ILE A 526 2.70 13.38 7.01
CA ILE A 526 1.40 13.71 7.59
C ILE A 526 1.40 15.14 8.13
N PRO A 527 0.23 15.78 8.32
CA PRO A 527 0.14 17.18 8.79
C PRO A 527 0.83 17.45 10.14
N SER A 528 0.96 16.44 11.01
CA SER A 528 1.65 16.56 12.30
C SER A 528 3.15 16.30 12.25
N LEU A 529 3.76 16.14 11.09
CA LEU A 529 5.21 15.94 10.98
C LEU A 529 5.96 17.27 11.16
N VAL A 530 6.86 17.31 12.15
CA VAL A 530 7.63 18.52 12.50
C VAL A 530 8.70 18.84 11.44
N GLU A 531 9.33 17.81 10.84
CA GLU A 531 10.30 17.95 9.77
C GLU A 531 9.91 17.04 8.60
N PRO A 532 9.34 17.60 7.52
CA PRO A 532 8.93 16.81 6.37
C PRO A 532 10.12 16.11 5.72
N ASN A 533 10.03 14.80 5.53
CA ASN A 533 11.07 14.01 4.84
C ASN A 533 11.16 14.37 3.36
N LEU A 534 10.07 14.85 2.80
CA LEU A 534 9.92 15.22 1.39
C LEU A 534 10.69 16.51 1.00
N ILE A 535 11.11 17.33 1.98
CA ILE A 535 11.73 18.65 1.70
C ILE A 535 13.25 18.64 1.87
N ALA A 536 13.82 17.57 2.38
CA ALA A 536 15.28 17.48 2.60
C ALA A 536 16.12 17.48 1.32
N SER A 537 15.53 17.50 0.14
CA SER A 537 16.24 17.47 -1.14
C SER A 537 16.44 18.84 -1.79
N THR A 538 15.78 19.88 -1.35
CA THR A 538 15.96 21.23 -1.90
C THR A 538 16.98 22.03 -1.11
N ILE A 539 18.11 22.26 -1.71
CA ILE A 539 19.29 22.93 -1.16
C ILE A 539 19.11 24.46 -1.02
N ASP A 540 17.95 25.00 -1.27
CA ASP A 540 17.72 26.45 -1.14
C ASP A 540 17.02 26.79 0.15
N SER A 541 17.79 27.38 1.08
CA SER A 541 17.37 27.82 2.40
C SER A 541 16.37 28.99 2.40
N GLU A 542 15.95 29.49 1.25
CA GLU A 542 15.02 30.62 1.09
C GLU A 542 13.62 30.20 0.55
N ALA A 543 13.41 28.93 0.21
CA ALA A 543 12.07 28.47 -0.16
C ALA A 543 11.11 28.57 1.04
N PRO A 544 9.90 29.13 0.87
CA PRO A 544 8.93 29.22 1.96
C PRO A 544 8.63 27.81 2.48
N LYS A 545 8.66 27.64 3.81
CA LYS A 545 8.24 26.40 4.46
C LYS A 545 6.82 26.06 3.98
N ARG A 546 6.68 25.00 3.21
CA ARG A 546 5.39 24.60 2.59
C ARG A 546 4.36 24.03 3.56
N HIS A 547 4.74 23.81 4.83
CA HIS A 547 3.87 23.20 5.84
C HIS A 547 3.90 24.00 7.14
N ASP A 548 2.71 24.38 7.59
CA ASP A 548 2.47 24.70 8.98
C ASP A 548 2.19 23.40 9.72
N TRP A 549 3.01 23.08 10.72
CA TRP A 549 2.84 21.93 11.59
C TRP A 549 1.49 21.99 12.32
N GLN A 550 0.75 20.89 12.34
CA GLN A 550 -0.53 20.77 13.01
C GLN A 550 -0.42 19.84 14.22
N SER A 551 -0.90 20.28 15.38
CA SER A 551 -0.88 19.53 16.62
C SER A 551 -2.11 18.62 16.73
N ILE A 552 -1.89 17.31 16.88
CA ILE A 552 -2.96 16.33 17.18
C ILE A 552 -3.65 16.66 18.49
N GLU A 553 -2.88 17.08 19.51
CA GLU A 553 -3.42 17.46 20.81
C GLU A 553 -4.36 18.66 20.71
N ASP A 554 -3.95 19.70 19.99
CA ASP A 554 -4.78 20.90 19.83
C ASP A 554 -5.99 20.65 18.94
N ALA A 555 -5.87 19.80 17.92
CA ALA A 555 -7.03 19.35 17.13
C ALA A 555 -8.05 18.59 17.99
N CYS A 556 -7.60 17.69 18.86
CA CYS A 556 -8.47 17.01 19.82
C CYS A 556 -9.13 17.97 20.81
N LYS A 557 -8.39 18.94 21.35
CA LYS A 557 -8.94 20.00 22.21
C LYS A 557 -9.99 20.83 21.48
N GLY A 558 -9.67 21.25 20.24
CA GLY A 558 -10.60 22.00 19.37
C GLY A 558 -11.89 21.22 19.07
N ALA A 559 -11.82 19.91 18.93
CA ALA A 559 -12.98 19.03 18.81
C ALA A 559 -13.77 18.82 20.14
N GLY A 560 -13.28 19.35 21.28
CA GLY A 560 -13.97 19.29 22.56
C GLY A 560 -13.57 18.15 23.50
N VAL A 561 -12.50 17.42 23.21
CA VAL A 561 -11.95 16.40 24.11
C VAL A 561 -11.38 17.05 25.37
N LYS A 562 -11.81 16.61 26.53
CA LYS A 562 -11.40 17.18 27.84
C LYS A 562 -10.29 16.38 28.52
N TRP A 563 -10.21 15.09 28.28
CA TRP A 563 -9.20 14.22 28.89
C TRP A 563 -8.20 13.78 27.83
N ILE A 564 -7.03 14.41 27.83
CA ILE A 564 -5.95 14.12 26.88
C ILE A 564 -4.65 13.92 27.66
N ARG A 565 -3.86 12.94 27.25
CA ARG A 565 -2.51 12.68 27.77
C ARG A 565 -1.56 12.38 26.62
N THR A 566 -0.54 13.20 26.47
CA THR A 566 0.55 13.01 25.51
C THR A 566 1.73 12.39 26.23
N ILE A 567 2.19 11.22 25.79
CA ILE A 567 3.22 10.44 26.46
C ILE A 567 4.15 9.75 25.45
N SER A 568 5.42 9.56 25.83
CA SER A 568 6.33 8.76 25.01
C SER A 568 5.93 7.28 24.99
N SER A 569 5.80 6.71 23.81
CA SER A 569 5.45 5.29 23.60
C SER A 569 6.47 4.32 24.22
N TYR A 570 7.74 4.71 24.31
CA TYR A 570 8.80 3.86 24.86
C TYR A 570 8.81 3.75 26.39
N ASN A 571 8.00 4.55 27.10
CA ASN A 571 7.88 4.45 28.55
C ASN A 571 6.70 3.57 28.95
N ILE A 572 6.96 2.25 29.04
CA ILE A 572 5.92 1.23 29.26
C ILE A 572 5.19 1.44 30.59
N GLU A 573 5.90 1.81 31.66
CA GLU A 573 5.28 2.00 32.98
C GLU A 573 4.35 3.20 33.00
N VAL A 574 4.74 4.32 32.38
CA VAL A 574 3.87 5.50 32.21
C VAL A 574 2.67 5.15 31.33
N MET A 575 2.89 4.42 30.23
CA MET A 575 1.82 3.97 29.33
C MET A 575 0.81 3.10 30.09
N LYS A 576 1.28 2.08 30.82
CA LYS A 576 0.44 1.19 31.63
C LYS A 576 -0.41 1.96 32.64
N ASN A 577 0.22 2.88 33.40
CA ASN A 577 -0.49 3.69 34.39
C ASN A 577 -1.49 4.64 33.74
N THR A 578 -1.18 5.21 32.58
CA THR A 578 -2.09 6.11 31.84
C THR A 578 -3.27 5.35 31.26
N LEU A 579 -3.05 4.18 30.68
CA LEU A 579 -4.11 3.28 30.20
C LEU A 579 -5.06 2.89 31.36
N ARG A 580 -4.50 2.47 32.50
CA ARG A 580 -5.30 2.12 33.70
C ARG A 580 -6.14 3.33 34.15
N ALA A 581 -5.54 4.52 34.23
CA ALA A 581 -6.24 5.74 34.63
C ALA A 581 -7.37 6.11 33.65
N ALA A 582 -7.14 5.99 32.33
CA ALA A 582 -8.15 6.26 31.32
C ALA A 582 -9.34 5.27 31.37
N LEU A 583 -9.03 4.00 31.59
CA LEU A 583 -10.06 2.93 31.64
C LEU A 583 -10.89 2.95 32.91
N THR A 584 -10.31 3.33 34.06
CA THR A 584 -10.96 3.30 35.36
C THR A 584 -11.57 4.64 35.79
N THR A 585 -11.22 5.74 35.14
CA THR A 585 -11.77 7.07 35.48
C THR A 585 -13.29 7.12 35.30
N LYS A 586 -13.97 7.81 36.24
CA LYS A 586 -15.40 8.14 36.16
C LYS A 586 -15.68 9.47 35.44
N ALA A 587 -14.64 10.17 34.99
CA ALA A 587 -14.81 11.40 34.23
C ALA A 587 -15.58 11.09 32.92
N PRO A 588 -16.67 11.82 32.62
CA PRO A 588 -17.44 11.57 31.41
C PRO A 588 -16.70 12.02 30.15
N GLY A 589 -17.11 11.45 29.01
CA GLY A 589 -16.62 11.82 27.68
C GLY A 589 -15.38 11.02 27.23
N LEU A 590 -14.98 11.24 26.00
CA LEU A 590 -13.88 10.57 25.34
C LEU A 590 -12.54 10.84 26.05
N LYS A 591 -11.75 9.78 26.24
CA LYS A 591 -10.35 9.85 26.72
C LYS A 591 -9.43 9.65 25.51
N VAL A 592 -8.41 10.47 25.39
CA VAL A 592 -7.41 10.38 24.32
C VAL A 592 -6.02 10.25 24.93
N ILE A 593 -5.29 9.25 24.50
CA ILE A 593 -3.85 9.09 24.77
C ILE A 593 -3.14 9.28 23.43
N ILE A 594 -2.23 10.23 23.37
CA ILE A 594 -1.33 10.46 22.23
C ILE A 594 0.01 9.82 22.58
N ALA A 595 0.37 8.77 21.88
CA ALA A 595 1.57 7.99 22.12
C ALA A 595 2.65 8.37 21.10
N GLU A 596 3.57 9.23 21.52
CA GLU A 596 4.64 9.78 20.67
C GLU A 596 5.82 8.81 20.54
N GLY A 597 6.31 8.64 19.32
CA GLY A 597 7.52 7.85 19.06
C GLY A 597 7.82 7.75 17.57
N GLU A 598 9.01 8.17 17.15
CA GLU A 598 9.42 8.20 15.75
C GLU A 598 9.26 6.84 15.05
N CYS A 599 8.67 6.83 13.86
CA CYS A 599 8.56 5.62 13.02
C CYS A 599 9.95 5.02 12.76
N MET A 600 10.18 3.82 13.25
CA MET A 600 11.50 3.20 13.18
C MET A 600 11.87 2.75 11.75
N LEU A 601 10.89 2.45 10.91
CA LEU A 601 11.12 2.16 9.50
C LEU A 601 11.70 3.39 8.78
N ASN A 602 11.04 4.53 8.92
CA ASN A 602 11.48 5.80 8.36
C ASN A 602 12.86 6.20 8.91
N ARG A 603 13.03 6.16 10.22
CA ARG A 603 14.34 6.43 10.84
C ARG A 603 15.47 5.55 10.32
N GLN A 604 15.24 4.24 10.20
CA GLN A 604 16.28 3.34 9.69
C GLN A 604 16.62 3.61 8.22
N ARG A 605 15.63 3.99 7.40
CA ARG A 605 15.83 4.37 6.00
C ARG A 605 16.77 5.58 5.88
N ARG A 606 16.59 6.62 6.70
CA ARG A 606 17.46 7.80 6.75
C ARG A 606 18.84 7.52 7.35
N VAL A 607 18.88 6.88 8.52
CA VAL A 607 20.07 6.80 9.34
C VAL A 607 21.02 5.67 8.89
N LYS A 608 20.47 4.54 8.43
CA LYS A 608 21.28 3.35 8.11
C LYS A 608 22.28 3.57 6.95
N PRO A 609 21.92 4.25 5.84
CA PRO A 609 22.88 4.59 4.78
C PRO A 609 24.00 5.52 5.27
N LEU A 610 23.66 6.55 6.07
CA LEU A 610 24.62 7.49 6.63
C LEU A 610 25.64 6.79 7.55
N LEU A 611 25.16 5.91 8.43
CA LEU A 611 26.02 5.10 9.31
C LEU A 611 26.91 4.16 8.49
N LYS A 612 26.36 3.52 7.47
CA LYS A 612 27.12 2.62 6.59
C LYS A 612 28.22 3.40 5.86
N LYS A 613 27.92 4.57 5.34
CA LYS A 613 28.90 5.45 4.70
C LYS A 613 29.98 5.89 5.68
N ALA A 614 29.59 6.40 6.85
CA ALA A 614 30.55 6.83 7.89
C ALA A 614 31.49 5.68 8.32
N ILE A 615 30.97 4.46 8.46
CA ILE A 615 31.79 3.28 8.77
C ILE A 615 32.76 2.95 7.63
N SER A 616 32.30 3.01 6.36
CA SER A 616 33.16 2.73 5.21
C SER A 616 34.25 3.79 5.01
N ASP A 617 33.93 5.05 5.35
CA ASP A 617 34.88 6.17 5.28
C ASP A 617 35.89 6.19 6.46
N GLY A 618 35.86 5.16 7.32
CA GLY A 618 36.77 5.03 8.46
C GLY A 618 36.41 5.90 9.66
N ALA A 619 35.24 6.57 9.67
CA ALA A 619 34.79 7.35 10.82
C ALA A 619 34.42 6.46 12.01
N ARG A 620 34.72 6.95 13.21
CA ARG A 620 34.32 6.27 14.44
C ARG A 620 32.84 6.35 14.65
N VAL A 621 32.16 5.21 14.76
CA VAL A 621 30.70 5.12 14.97
C VAL A 621 30.40 4.25 16.18
N ASP A 622 29.61 4.78 17.13
CA ASP A 622 29.06 4.06 18.27
C ASP A 622 27.63 3.65 18.01
N ARG A 623 27.31 2.37 18.28
CA ARG A 623 25.94 1.86 18.21
C ARG A 623 25.57 1.11 19.48
N ALA A 624 24.54 1.61 20.16
CA ALA A 624 23.94 0.89 21.28
C ALA A 624 23.25 -0.40 20.80
N ARG A 625 23.41 -1.46 21.54
CA ARG A 625 22.76 -2.75 21.36
C ARG A 625 22.42 -3.38 22.71
N PHE A 626 21.39 -4.20 22.73
CA PHE A 626 21.07 -4.99 23.89
C PHE A 626 21.64 -6.42 23.75
N TYR A 627 21.97 -6.99 24.89
CA TYR A 627 22.54 -8.33 25.02
C TYR A 627 21.85 -9.05 26.18
N VAL A 628 21.65 -10.34 26.03
CA VAL A 628 21.11 -11.22 27.08
C VAL A 628 22.26 -12.08 27.59
N ASP A 629 22.53 -12.00 28.89
CA ASP A 629 23.50 -12.86 29.53
C ASP A 629 22.94 -14.29 29.66
N PRO A 630 23.53 -15.28 28.96
CA PRO A 630 23.02 -16.64 28.99
C PRO A 630 23.16 -17.32 30.35
N GLN A 631 24.09 -16.86 31.20
CA GLN A 631 24.29 -17.46 32.53
C GLN A 631 23.18 -17.09 33.51
N THR A 632 22.61 -15.88 33.35
CA THR A 632 21.53 -15.37 34.19
C THR A 632 20.14 -15.52 33.58
N CYS A 633 20.05 -15.88 32.31
CA CYS A 633 18.77 -16.10 31.62
C CYS A 633 18.06 -17.34 32.20
N THR A 634 16.83 -17.16 32.63
CA THR A 634 15.99 -18.23 33.20
C THR A 634 15.36 -19.14 32.15
N GLY A 635 15.32 -18.73 30.88
CA GLY A 635 14.70 -19.50 29.80
C GLY A 635 13.18 -19.43 29.78
N ASP A 636 12.54 -18.54 30.56
CA ASP A 636 11.10 -18.37 30.57
C ASP A 636 10.56 -17.61 29.32
N HIS A 637 11.46 -16.96 28.58
CA HIS A 637 11.16 -16.20 27.35
C HIS A 637 10.06 -15.13 27.48
N GLY A 638 9.78 -14.61 28.67
CA GLY A 638 8.86 -13.50 28.87
C GLY A 638 9.20 -12.28 28.00
N CYS A 639 10.48 -12.03 27.76
CA CYS A 639 10.96 -10.97 26.87
C CYS A 639 10.48 -11.14 25.42
N VAL A 640 10.44 -12.36 24.91
CA VAL A 640 9.96 -12.66 23.55
C VAL A 640 8.45 -12.49 23.47
N ARG A 641 7.73 -13.10 24.42
CA ARG A 641 6.26 -13.07 24.45
C ARG A 641 5.66 -11.69 24.66
N LEU A 642 6.35 -10.81 25.41
CA LEU A 642 5.84 -9.47 25.70
C LEU A 642 6.28 -8.41 24.70
N SER A 643 7.48 -8.54 24.11
CA SER A 643 7.98 -7.48 23.23
C SER A 643 7.71 -7.72 21.73
N GLY A 644 7.56 -8.97 21.31
CA GLY A 644 7.39 -9.33 19.90
C GLY A 644 8.50 -8.80 18.98
N CYS A 645 9.72 -8.54 19.49
CA CYS A 645 10.79 -7.92 18.72
C CYS A 645 11.42 -8.89 17.73
N PRO A 646 11.52 -8.59 16.42
CA PRO A 646 12.13 -9.49 15.43
C PRO A 646 13.61 -9.77 15.67
N SER A 647 14.32 -8.87 16.38
CA SER A 647 15.74 -9.08 16.74
C SER A 647 15.92 -9.96 17.97
N LEU A 648 14.84 -10.30 18.66
CA LEU A 648 14.87 -11.11 19.88
C LEU A 648 14.40 -12.53 19.55
N THR A 649 15.32 -13.47 19.65
CA THR A 649 15.11 -14.87 19.32
C THR A 649 15.62 -15.76 20.46
N ILE A 650 15.64 -17.05 20.26
CA ILE A 650 16.18 -18.04 21.17
C ILE A 650 17.39 -18.73 20.54
N LYS A 651 18.29 -19.23 21.37
CA LYS A 651 19.41 -20.07 20.97
C LYS A 651 19.65 -21.16 22.04
N GLU A 652 20.37 -22.19 21.67
CA GLU A 652 20.81 -23.22 22.61
C GLU A 652 21.53 -22.61 23.80
N ASN A 653 21.34 -23.23 24.98
CA ASN A 653 22.02 -22.80 26.16
C ASN A 653 23.51 -23.17 26.05
N PRO A 654 24.44 -22.22 26.26
CA PRO A 654 25.87 -22.52 26.22
C PRO A 654 26.35 -23.40 27.40
N ASP A 655 25.55 -23.53 28.45
CA ASP A 655 25.82 -24.48 29.56
C ASP A 655 25.25 -25.86 29.17
N PRO A 656 26.14 -26.88 28.98
CA PRO A 656 25.71 -28.21 28.56
C PRO A 656 24.88 -28.95 29.62
N LEU A 657 24.81 -28.44 30.84
CA LEU A 657 24.00 -29.00 31.93
C LEU A 657 22.58 -28.44 31.96
N ARG A 658 22.28 -27.48 31.11
CA ARG A 658 20.96 -26.83 31.01
C ARG A 658 20.33 -27.08 29.63
N VAL A 659 19.14 -27.67 29.63
CA VAL A 659 18.39 -27.99 28.40
C VAL A 659 17.56 -26.82 27.92
N ASP A 660 17.19 -25.86 28.80
CA ASP A 660 16.33 -24.74 28.45
C ASP A 660 17.07 -23.76 27.52
N PRO A 661 16.55 -23.42 26.34
CA PRO A 661 17.17 -22.44 25.46
C PRO A 661 17.21 -21.07 26.13
N VAL A 662 18.12 -20.22 25.70
CA VAL A 662 18.27 -18.85 26.23
C VAL A 662 17.85 -17.83 25.20
N SER A 663 17.32 -16.70 25.65
CA SER A 663 17.03 -15.58 24.78
C SER A 663 18.28 -14.99 24.17
N TYR A 664 18.20 -14.56 22.92
CA TYR A 664 19.31 -13.98 22.17
C TYR A 664 18.86 -12.75 21.39
N VAL A 665 19.70 -11.72 21.35
CA VAL A 665 19.46 -10.51 20.56
C VAL A 665 20.38 -10.51 19.36
N ASP A 666 19.83 -10.58 18.15
CA ASP A 666 20.60 -10.63 16.92
C ASP A 666 21.18 -9.27 16.48
N ASN A 667 21.93 -9.25 15.36
CA ASN A 667 22.63 -8.08 14.86
C ASN A 667 21.72 -7.00 14.28
N SER A 668 20.44 -7.26 14.08
CA SER A 668 19.45 -6.28 13.61
C SER A 668 18.96 -5.32 14.71
N CYS A 669 19.33 -5.57 15.96
CA CYS A 669 18.96 -4.73 17.09
C CYS A 669 19.36 -3.26 16.89
N VAL A 670 18.41 -2.35 17.13
CA VAL A 670 18.59 -0.90 17.03
C VAL A 670 18.83 -0.21 18.39
N GLY A 671 18.91 -0.96 19.46
CA GLY A 671 19.24 -0.45 20.79
C GLY A 671 18.11 0.33 21.51
N CYS A 672 16.84 0.15 21.12
CA CYS A 672 15.71 0.88 21.73
C CYS A 672 15.42 0.51 23.20
N GLY A 673 15.83 -0.67 23.68
CA GLY A 673 15.68 -1.11 25.06
C GLY A 673 14.32 -1.69 25.46
N VAL A 674 13.33 -1.66 24.59
CA VAL A 674 11.94 -2.08 24.89
C VAL A 674 11.86 -3.50 25.43
N CYS A 675 12.64 -4.45 24.89
CA CYS A 675 12.63 -5.83 25.34
C CYS A 675 13.07 -5.97 26.81
N GLY A 676 14.13 -5.27 27.20
CA GLY A 676 14.59 -5.22 28.58
C GLY A 676 13.60 -4.54 29.53
N THR A 677 13.06 -3.41 29.11
CA THR A 677 12.06 -2.65 29.89
C THR A 677 10.78 -3.44 30.11
N ASN A 678 10.29 -4.12 29.08
CA ASN A 678 9.11 -4.98 29.17
C ASN A 678 9.27 -6.08 30.22
N VAL A 679 10.37 -6.81 30.13
CA VAL A 679 10.62 -7.93 31.04
C VAL A 679 10.89 -7.44 32.44
N HIS A 680 11.59 -6.33 32.60
CA HIS A 680 11.83 -5.74 33.91
C HIS A 680 10.53 -5.32 34.60
N SER A 681 9.61 -4.67 33.86
CA SER A 681 8.32 -4.27 34.44
C SER A 681 7.38 -5.42 34.76
N ALA A 682 7.52 -6.56 34.06
CA ALA A 682 6.67 -7.72 34.27
C ALA A 682 7.25 -8.72 35.29
N VAL A 683 8.55 -9.04 35.22
CA VAL A 683 9.17 -10.15 35.99
C VAL A 683 10.57 -9.84 36.58
N LEU A 684 11.01 -8.60 36.56
CA LEU A 684 12.31 -8.16 37.08
C LEU A 684 13.52 -8.95 36.56
N CYS A 685 13.58 -9.20 35.27
CA CYS A 685 14.61 -10.01 34.63
C CYS A 685 16.01 -9.35 34.71
N PRO A 686 17.05 -9.99 35.29
CA PRO A 686 18.39 -9.42 35.41
C PRO A 686 19.30 -9.68 34.21
N SER A 687 18.84 -10.43 33.20
CA SER A 687 19.70 -10.92 32.11
C SER A 687 20.03 -9.88 31.05
N PHE A 688 19.25 -8.80 30.94
CA PHE A 688 19.46 -7.78 29.91
C PHE A 688 20.56 -6.79 30.30
N SER A 689 21.46 -6.53 29.37
CA SER A 689 22.49 -5.49 29.49
C SER A 689 22.61 -4.71 28.18
N ARG A 690 22.96 -3.43 28.30
CA ARG A 690 23.30 -2.59 27.16
C ARG A 690 24.79 -2.69 26.87
N ILE A 691 25.12 -2.87 25.60
CA ILE A 691 26.49 -2.81 25.09
C ILE A 691 26.59 -1.77 23.99
N ASP A 692 27.72 -1.08 23.92
CA ASP A 692 28.02 -0.13 22.84
C ASP A 692 29.03 -0.78 21.89
N LEU A 693 28.60 -0.97 20.62
CA LEU A 693 29.47 -1.47 19.56
C LEU A 693 30.18 -0.28 18.90
N VAL A 694 31.51 -0.28 18.98
CA VAL A 694 32.36 0.76 18.39
C VAL A 694 32.92 0.24 17.06
N TYR A 695 32.56 0.86 15.96
CA TYR A 695 33.16 0.65 14.65
C TYR A 695 34.29 1.65 14.46
N ASN A 696 35.37 1.24 13.78
CA ASN A 696 36.60 2.02 13.58
C ASN A 696 37.09 2.65 14.89
N PRO A 697 37.44 1.84 15.93
CA PRO A 697 37.81 2.35 17.23
C PRO A 697 39.08 3.18 17.16
N SER A 698 39.12 4.29 17.89
CA SER A 698 40.29 5.13 18.06
C SER A 698 41.35 4.44 18.93
N ARG A 699 42.57 4.95 18.90
CA ARG A 699 43.63 4.47 19.81
C ARG A 699 43.24 4.61 21.28
N PHE A 700 42.46 5.63 21.61
CA PHE A 700 41.94 5.84 22.97
C PHE A 700 40.93 4.75 23.37
N ASP A 701 40.05 4.34 22.45
CA ASP A 701 39.11 3.24 22.71
C ASP A 701 39.83 1.92 22.96
N ALA A 702 40.90 1.65 22.22
CA ALA A 702 41.73 0.46 22.43
C ALA A 702 42.39 0.44 23.82
N VAL A 703 42.97 1.57 24.24
CA VAL A 703 43.55 1.74 25.58
C VAL A 703 42.50 1.56 26.68
N LYS A 704 41.34 2.24 26.52
CA LYS A 704 40.21 2.14 27.46
C LYS A 704 39.69 0.71 27.58
N SER A 705 39.59 0.00 26.46
CA SER A 705 39.20 -1.42 26.43
C SER A 705 40.19 -2.32 27.18
N GLN A 706 41.49 -2.13 26.93
CA GLN A 706 42.54 -2.89 27.63
C GLN A 706 42.51 -2.62 29.15
N TRP A 707 42.34 -1.37 29.58
CA TRP A 707 42.18 -1.02 30.99
C TRP A 707 40.97 -1.67 31.63
N ARG A 708 39.83 -1.63 30.96
CA ARG A 708 38.59 -2.29 31.41
C ARG A 708 38.76 -3.80 31.52
N GLN A 709 39.40 -4.45 30.55
CA GLN A 709 39.67 -5.88 30.59
C GLN A 709 40.61 -6.25 31.76
N ARG A 710 41.71 -5.51 31.96
CA ARG A 710 42.62 -5.72 33.08
C ARG A 710 41.92 -5.53 34.44
N PHE A 711 41.07 -4.51 34.55
CA PHE A 711 40.31 -4.22 35.77
C PHE A 711 39.27 -5.31 36.05
N SER A 712 38.53 -5.76 35.04
CA SER A 712 37.55 -6.84 35.19
C SER A 712 38.20 -8.19 35.52
N GLN A 713 39.35 -8.50 34.92
CA GLN A 713 40.13 -9.71 35.27
C GLN A 713 40.67 -9.66 36.69
N TRP A 714 41.14 -8.49 37.14
CA TRP A 714 41.58 -8.28 38.50
C TRP A 714 40.43 -8.44 39.51
N TRP A 715 39.26 -7.89 39.22
CA TRP A 715 38.04 -8.03 40.02
C TRP A 715 37.58 -9.50 40.11
N ARG A 716 37.52 -10.20 38.99
CA ARG A 716 37.16 -11.63 38.97
C ARG A 716 38.13 -12.48 39.78
N ARG A 717 39.41 -12.24 39.68
CA ARG A 717 40.41 -12.94 40.48
C ARG A 717 40.21 -12.70 41.98
N ARG A 718 39.84 -11.50 42.37
CA ARG A 718 39.57 -11.13 43.76
C ARG A 718 38.28 -11.76 44.30
N ASP A 719 37.25 -11.81 43.45
CA ASP A 719 35.97 -12.42 43.82
C ASP A 719 36.08 -13.94 43.95
N VAL A 720 36.79 -14.59 43.05
CA VAL A 720 37.12 -16.03 43.17
C VAL A 720 37.97 -16.33 44.43
N ALA A 721 38.96 -15.49 44.73
CA ALA A 721 39.74 -15.62 45.95
C ALA A 721 38.87 -15.49 47.22
N ARG A 722 37.96 -14.48 47.28
CA ARG A 722 37.00 -14.30 48.39
C ARG A 722 36.03 -15.48 48.54
N GLN A 723 35.54 -16.02 47.41
CA GLN A 723 34.66 -17.20 47.43
C GLN A 723 35.43 -18.48 47.89
N MET A 724 36.71 -18.60 47.58
CA MET A 724 37.53 -19.67 48.08
C MET A 724 37.83 -19.52 49.59
N GLU A 725 38.11 -18.29 50.04
CA GLU A 725 38.34 -18.01 51.50
C GLU A 725 37.02 -18.19 52.31
N SER A 726 35.86 -18.01 51.75
CA SER A 726 34.58 -18.23 52.44
C SER A 726 34.10 -19.69 52.45
N ARG A 727 34.79 -20.59 51.72
CA ARG A 727 34.50 -22.03 51.65
C ARG A 727 35.52 -22.89 52.43
N LEU A 728 36.61 -22.28 52.90
CA LEU A 728 37.54 -22.83 53.89
C LEU A 728 37.15 -22.33 55.28
#